data_d42e92007065f1410ebb9aac030b154f
#
_entry.id   d42e92007065f1410ebb9aac030b154f
#
_cell.length_a   1.000
_cell.length_b   1.000
_cell.length_c   1.000
_cell.angle_alpha   90.00
_cell.angle_beta   90.00
_cell.angle_gamma   90.00
#
_symmetry.space_group_name_H-M   'P 1'
#
loop_
_entity.id
_entity.type
_entity.pdbx_description
1 polymer ?
#
loop_
_entity_poly.entity_id
_entity_poly.type
_entity_poly.pdbx_seq_one_letter_code
_entity_poly.pdbx_strand_id
1 'polypeptide(L)'
;MLKPSEEQMKIIIAVKDGFNVQVDAVAGSGKTTTVLSLAHHLNEKRIMQVTYNSELKLEVREKQLKYMSEFDMQLENLSIYTYHALGYKYYCDEAKTDIGLSKIVELNMRPKGSISLPQIDIIVVDEIQDMNELYFRFIIKFLRDVLTDRTDRTDRTKVIQLITLGDKYQGLYDFKGADTRYLTYSSEIWKIWQVDNLFKILQLTTSYRITKQIALFVNNVMLGEKRLIAIKNGPPVLYIRHPDAFQNFKIIGFRIIEMIRSGYARPADIFVLAPSVKSENSPIKLIENMLVNNNIPCFVPMTETSSISSEIIKNKVIFSSFHQSKGRERKVVVVYGFDDSYFAFFNKDSSPHICPSTLYVAATRATEQLILVESSKPLPFLKYSHWDLIDVSCTFTHFVGDPLSIVDLSGSERPKSPENIRFSSPTDLIKFLDENVMIKIMKLIESVDLFTTDNLSFPFQEVKMVGVVDTKYHDVNLSEEVFDINGLVIPAIFEEKWSSVGTGLGLGLGLGLGTGLGLGTGIDLGTGTGLGTIKRFVYNRMGNDNNSQKIYQSVLSGVNFEKSSIEDYLRIVNVYISMKEKLNFKVMQINNYKWLSEIDVNKLMMNMSRHIKNPGELQYEVPIIKRSDEEFHINIDTFVKKCMDKDSKKFGKIRFTAIVDALSPFISWEFKCTDELEPEHLLQVIIYAWIWKMSNESMLGVRIFKLMNIKSAEVVTLNYINNELIVDKIIEMILISKYTKLVKKTDKEFIDNCIMITTA
;
A
#
# COMPACT_ATOMS: atom_id res chain seq x y z
N MET A 1 -0.93 17.13 34.70
CA MET A 1 -1.71 15.89 34.51
C MET A 1 -2.68 16.10 33.36
N LEU A 2 -2.64 15.26 32.36
CA LEU A 2 -3.58 15.33 31.24
C LEU A 2 -4.98 14.95 31.74
N LYS A 3 -5.92 15.88 31.70
CA LYS A 3 -7.28 15.62 32.21
C LYS A 3 -8.09 14.92 31.10
N PRO A 4 -8.61 13.71 31.33
CA PRO A 4 -9.49 13.05 30.37
C PRO A 4 -10.74 13.87 30.09
N SER A 5 -11.27 13.80 28.87
CA SER A 5 -12.57 14.39 28.54
C SER A 5 -13.71 13.64 29.25
N GLU A 6 -14.91 14.24 29.28
CA GLU A 6 -16.08 13.57 29.86
C GLU A 6 -16.40 12.25 29.20
N GLU A 7 -16.25 12.15 27.82
CA GLU A 7 -16.44 10.94 27.08
C GLU A 7 -15.39 9.87 27.45
N GLN A 8 -14.13 10.26 27.57
CA GLN A 8 -13.04 9.37 28.00
C GLN A 8 -13.23 8.92 29.47
N MET A 9 -13.66 9.79 30.34
CA MET A 9 -13.93 9.44 31.72
C MET A 9 -15.08 8.43 31.86
N LYS A 10 -16.13 8.52 31.04
CA LYS A 10 -17.21 7.51 31.01
C LYS A 10 -16.68 6.12 30.67
N ILE A 11 -15.70 6.02 29.75
CA ILE A 11 -15.05 4.75 29.40
C ILE A 11 -14.27 4.22 30.61
N ILE A 12 -13.44 5.07 31.24
CA ILE A 12 -12.63 4.68 32.40
C ILE A 12 -13.53 4.18 33.55
N ILE A 13 -14.62 4.89 33.84
CA ILE A 13 -15.59 4.51 34.90
C ILE A 13 -16.25 3.17 34.54
N ALA A 14 -16.70 2.99 33.30
CA ALA A 14 -17.32 1.73 32.87
C ALA A 14 -16.39 0.52 33.05
N VAL A 15 -15.10 0.68 32.71
CA VAL A 15 -14.09 -0.38 32.90
C VAL A 15 -13.84 -0.61 34.41
N LYS A 16 -13.73 0.47 35.20
CA LYS A 16 -13.57 0.37 36.66
C LYS A 16 -14.73 -0.37 37.33
N ASP A 17 -15.95 -0.18 36.81
CA ASP A 17 -17.17 -0.86 37.29
C ASP A 17 -17.28 -2.32 36.84
N GLY A 18 -16.28 -2.84 36.07
CA GLY A 18 -16.24 -4.24 35.67
C GLY A 18 -16.88 -4.54 34.32
N PHE A 19 -17.35 -3.54 33.56
CA PHE A 19 -17.98 -3.77 32.25
C PHE A 19 -16.94 -3.98 31.14
N ASN A 20 -17.26 -4.83 30.18
CA ASN A 20 -16.66 -4.80 28.86
C ASN A 20 -17.15 -3.54 28.12
N VAL A 21 -16.30 -2.96 27.26
CA VAL A 21 -16.66 -1.69 26.61
C VAL A 21 -16.43 -1.77 25.10
N GLN A 22 -17.45 -1.44 24.32
CA GLN A 22 -17.36 -1.20 22.90
C GLN A 22 -17.32 0.32 22.67
N VAL A 23 -16.29 0.81 21.97
CA VAL A 23 -16.10 2.25 21.73
C VAL A 23 -16.05 2.53 20.23
N ASP A 24 -17.10 3.20 19.71
CA ASP A 24 -17.08 3.78 18.38
C ASP A 24 -16.52 5.21 18.46
N ALA A 25 -15.31 5.42 17.93
CA ALA A 25 -14.50 6.60 18.14
C ALA A 25 -14.21 7.31 16.83
N VAL A 26 -14.62 8.56 16.67
CA VAL A 26 -14.37 9.34 15.45
C VAL A 26 -12.88 9.66 15.23
N ALA A 27 -12.54 10.05 14.01
CA ALA A 27 -11.19 10.49 13.65
C ALA A 27 -10.68 11.60 14.57
N GLY A 28 -9.51 11.41 15.20
CA GLY A 28 -8.90 12.41 16.07
C GLY A 28 -9.56 12.59 17.45
N SER A 29 -10.38 11.64 17.90
CA SER A 29 -11.05 11.70 19.21
C SER A 29 -10.14 11.37 20.39
N GLY A 30 -8.88 11.01 20.15
CA GLY A 30 -7.93 10.70 21.20
C GLY A 30 -8.01 9.26 21.70
N LYS A 31 -8.26 8.27 20.83
CA LYS A 31 -8.23 6.83 21.16
C LYS A 31 -6.99 6.45 21.98
N THR A 32 -5.80 6.76 21.48
CA THR A 32 -4.52 6.50 22.17
C THR A 32 -4.49 7.17 23.56
N THR A 33 -4.91 8.43 23.65
CA THR A 33 -4.97 9.16 24.91
C THR A 33 -5.93 8.52 25.90
N THR A 34 -7.05 7.96 25.40
CA THR A 34 -8.02 7.23 26.23
C THR A 34 -7.38 5.99 26.86
N VAL A 35 -6.62 5.20 26.08
CA VAL A 35 -5.93 4.00 26.59
C VAL A 35 -4.84 4.37 27.59
N LEU A 36 -4.06 5.42 27.32
CA LEU A 36 -3.04 5.91 28.27
C LEU A 36 -3.68 6.43 29.56
N SER A 37 -4.78 7.18 29.46
CA SER A 37 -5.52 7.65 30.63
C SER A 37 -6.15 6.51 31.42
N LEU A 38 -6.66 5.49 30.73
CA LEU A 38 -7.17 4.27 31.37
C LEU A 38 -6.06 3.57 32.17
N ALA A 39 -4.88 3.39 31.57
CA ALA A 39 -3.73 2.76 32.24
C ALA A 39 -3.30 3.54 33.49
N HIS A 40 -3.29 4.86 33.41
CA HIS A 40 -2.96 5.71 34.55
C HIS A 40 -3.98 5.61 35.69
N HIS A 41 -5.29 5.61 35.38
CA HIS A 41 -6.35 5.54 36.39
C HIS A 41 -6.57 4.16 37.01
N LEU A 42 -6.09 3.12 36.31
CA LEU A 42 -6.16 1.71 36.73
C LEU A 42 -4.75 1.12 36.80
N ASN A 43 -3.85 1.82 37.48
CA ASN A 43 -2.42 1.46 37.57
C ASN A 43 -2.17 0.11 38.23
N GLU A 44 -3.10 -0.39 39.02
CA GLU A 44 -3.07 -1.73 39.64
C GLU A 44 -3.49 -2.86 38.67
N LYS A 45 -4.06 -2.53 37.50
CA LYS A 45 -4.50 -3.49 36.49
C LYS A 45 -3.45 -3.66 35.39
N ARG A 46 -3.19 -4.87 34.97
CA ARG A 46 -2.29 -5.18 33.84
C ARG A 46 -3.07 -5.08 32.54
N ILE A 47 -2.74 -4.09 31.75
CA ILE A 47 -3.44 -3.75 30.51
C ILE A 47 -2.58 -4.18 29.31
N MET A 48 -3.19 -4.90 28.38
CA MET A 48 -2.56 -5.23 27.10
C MET A 48 -3.33 -4.56 25.98
N GLN A 49 -2.65 -3.73 25.18
CA GLN A 49 -3.19 -3.18 23.94
C GLN A 49 -2.66 -4.00 22.76
N VAL A 50 -3.59 -4.44 21.91
CA VAL A 50 -3.27 -5.11 20.64
C VAL A 50 -3.72 -4.20 19.51
N THR A 51 -2.81 -3.93 18.57
CA THR A 51 -3.05 -3.04 17.43
C THR A 51 -2.65 -3.71 16.12
N TYR A 52 -3.17 -3.18 15.00
CA TYR A 52 -3.04 -3.78 13.67
C TYR A 52 -1.59 -3.82 13.17
N ASN A 53 -0.86 -2.70 13.23
CA ASN A 53 0.46 -2.61 12.63
C ASN A 53 1.56 -2.07 13.58
N SER A 54 2.82 -2.20 13.15
CA SER A 54 4.00 -1.79 13.91
C SER A 54 4.13 -0.27 14.05
N GLU A 55 3.68 0.53 13.08
CA GLU A 55 3.75 1.99 13.13
C GLU A 55 2.83 2.53 14.24
N LEU A 56 1.59 2.03 14.31
CA LEU A 56 0.66 2.38 15.41
C LEU A 56 1.22 1.98 16.77
N LYS A 57 1.83 0.79 16.85
CA LYS A 57 2.50 0.35 18.09
C LYS A 57 3.61 1.31 18.51
N LEU A 58 4.46 1.74 17.58
CA LEU A 58 5.54 2.69 17.85
C LEU A 58 4.98 4.05 18.29
N GLU A 59 3.97 4.58 17.59
CA GLU A 59 3.31 5.84 17.94
C GLU A 59 2.73 5.82 19.36
N VAL A 60 2.05 4.73 19.73
CA VAL A 60 1.49 4.58 21.09
C VAL A 60 2.61 4.53 22.12
N ARG A 61 3.71 3.82 21.82
CA ARG A 61 4.84 3.69 22.72
C ARG A 61 5.60 5.01 22.92
N GLU A 62 5.79 5.78 21.86
CA GLU A 62 6.37 7.12 21.94
C GLU A 62 5.51 8.05 22.79
N LYS A 63 4.19 8.03 22.60
CA LYS A 63 3.25 8.79 23.43
C LYS A 63 3.25 8.32 24.90
N GLN A 64 3.34 7.01 25.13
CA GLN A 64 3.48 6.44 26.47
C GLN A 64 4.71 7.02 27.17
N LEU A 65 5.89 6.94 26.55
CA LEU A 65 7.13 7.47 27.10
C LEU A 65 7.06 9.00 27.33
N LYS A 66 6.51 9.72 26.37
CA LYS A 66 6.30 11.15 26.47
C LYS A 66 5.40 11.52 27.66
N TYR A 67 4.29 10.81 27.83
CA TYR A 67 3.35 11.11 28.92
C TYR A 67 3.91 10.73 30.29
N MET A 68 4.72 9.67 30.38
CA MET A 68 5.47 9.32 31.60
C MET A 68 6.44 10.44 31.97
N SER A 69 7.18 11.00 31.00
CA SER A 69 8.18 12.03 31.26
C SER A 69 7.62 13.43 31.46
N GLU A 70 6.59 13.84 30.68
CA GLU A 70 6.07 15.23 30.73
C GLU A 70 4.94 15.42 31.74
N PHE A 71 4.15 14.36 32.01
CA PHE A 71 2.95 14.45 32.85
C PHE A 71 3.01 13.61 34.13
N ASP A 72 4.17 12.99 34.41
CA ASP A 72 4.36 12.10 35.57
C ASP A 72 3.27 11.03 35.70
N MET A 73 2.92 10.40 34.56
CA MET A 73 1.88 9.38 34.51
C MET A 73 2.50 8.00 34.75
N GLN A 74 1.90 7.20 35.63
CA GLN A 74 2.25 5.80 35.81
C GLN A 74 1.62 4.97 34.69
N LEU A 75 2.41 4.39 33.80
CA LEU A 75 1.97 3.67 32.62
C LEU A 75 2.75 2.35 32.39
N GLU A 76 3.51 1.89 33.40
CA GLU A 76 4.30 0.64 33.36
C GLU A 76 3.39 -0.60 33.25
N ASN A 77 2.14 -0.48 33.69
CA ASN A 77 1.13 -1.51 33.63
C ASN A 77 0.55 -1.72 32.22
N LEU A 78 0.90 -0.88 31.21
CA LEU A 78 0.45 -0.96 29.83
C LEU A 78 1.51 -1.62 28.96
N SER A 79 1.17 -2.75 28.36
CA SER A 79 1.96 -3.46 27.34
C SER A 79 1.29 -3.34 25.96
N ILE A 80 2.09 -3.10 24.89
CA ILE A 80 1.58 -2.82 23.56
C ILE A 80 2.18 -3.82 22.58
N TYR A 81 1.31 -4.53 21.84
CA TYR A 81 1.70 -5.55 20.87
C TYR A 81 0.94 -5.40 19.55
N THR A 82 1.53 -5.94 18.47
CA THR A 82 0.78 -6.32 17.26
C THR A 82 0.40 -7.79 17.35
N TYR A 83 -0.54 -8.26 16.51
CA TYR A 83 -0.90 -9.69 16.43
C TYR A 83 0.34 -10.56 16.16
N HIS A 84 1.16 -10.17 15.18
CA HIS A 84 2.40 -10.86 14.84
C HIS A 84 3.42 -10.87 15.99
N ALA A 85 3.57 -9.76 16.70
CA ALA A 85 4.48 -9.68 17.83
C ALA A 85 4.06 -10.61 18.99
N LEU A 86 2.76 -10.80 19.22
CA LEU A 86 2.24 -11.78 20.16
C LEU A 86 2.52 -13.20 19.69
N GLY A 87 2.22 -13.52 18.43
CA GLY A 87 2.47 -14.82 17.83
C GLY A 87 3.95 -15.21 17.88
N TYR A 88 4.81 -14.30 17.43
CA TYR A 88 6.26 -14.48 17.46
C TYR A 88 6.80 -14.71 18.86
N LYS A 89 6.38 -13.89 19.81
CA LYS A 89 6.87 -13.96 21.19
C LYS A 89 6.46 -15.26 21.89
N TYR A 90 5.20 -15.65 21.77
CA TYR A 90 4.61 -16.69 22.61
C TYR A 90 4.42 -18.04 21.92
N TYR A 91 4.45 -18.12 20.58
CA TYR A 91 4.16 -19.38 19.85
C TYR A 91 5.31 -19.84 18.96
N CYS A 92 5.59 -19.19 17.85
CA CYS A 92 6.61 -19.62 16.89
C CYS A 92 7.26 -18.44 16.15
N ASP A 93 8.42 -18.69 15.57
CA ASP A 93 9.22 -17.66 14.93
C ASP A 93 8.66 -17.27 13.55
N GLU A 94 7.89 -18.17 12.90
CA GLU A 94 7.18 -17.90 11.63
C GLU A 94 6.02 -16.93 11.80
N ALA A 95 5.55 -16.67 13.02
CA ALA A 95 4.42 -15.77 13.29
C ALA A 95 4.70 -14.28 13.03
N LYS A 96 5.81 -13.96 12.39
CA LYS A 96 6.07 -12.63 11.80
C LYS A 96 5.17 -12.35 10.60
N THR A 97 4.55 -13.36 10.03
CA THR A 97 3.68 -13.30 8.86
C THR A 97 2.29 -13.87 9.17
N ASP A 98 1.29 -13.54 8.32
CA ASP A 98 -0.07 -14.09 8.45
C ASP A 98 -0.10 -15.61 8.25
N ILE A 99 0.81 -16.15 7.44
CA ILE A 99 0.97 -17.61 7.26
C ILE A 99 1.34 -18.26 8.60
N GLY A 100 2.29 -17.69 9.32
CA GLY A 100 2.68 -18.18 10.64
C GLY A 100 1.57 -18.06 11.67
N LEU A 101 0.81 -16.95 11.69
CA LEU A 101 -0.38 -16.82 12.54
C LEU A 101 -1.46 -17.86 12.19
N SER A 102 -1.67 -18.13 10.90
CA SER A 102 -2.61 -19.17 10.44
C SER A 102 -2.20 -20.56 10.95
N LYS A 103 -0.89 -20.91 10.89
CA LYS A 103 -0.38 -22.18 11.45
C LYS A 103 -0.70 -22.30 12.94
N ILE A 104 -0.51 -21.23 13.73
CA ILE A 104 -0.85 -21.24 15.17
C ILE A 104 -2.32 -21.58 15.40
N VAL A 105 -3.21 -20.96 14.64
CA VAL A 105 -4.67 -21.15 14.80
C VAL A 105 -5.12 -22.53 14.31
N GLU A 106 -4.72 -22.92 13.10
CA GLU A 106 -5.20 -24.15 12.46
C GLU A 106 -4.65 -25.40 13.11
N LEU A 107 -3.36 -25.39 13.51
CA LEU A 107 -2.74 -26.53 14.20
C LEU A 107 -2.97 -26.50 15.71
N ASN A 108 -3.70 -25.51 16.19
CA ASN A 108 -3.92 -25.28 17.62
C ASN A 108 -2.61 -25.35 18.42
N MET A 109 -1.57 -24.65 17.94
CA MET A 109 -0.23 -24.72 18.53
C MET A 109 -0.25 -24.32 20.01
N ARG A 110 0.53 -25.03 20.82
CA ARG A 110 0.75 -24.64 22.22
C ARG A 110 1.74 -23.49 22.31
N PRO A 111 1.63 -22.64 23.35
CA PRO A 111 2.64 -21.63 23.63
C PRO A 111 4.03 -22.25 23.85
N LYS A 112 5.09 -21.49 23.57
CA LYS A 112 6.49 -21.89 23.85
C LYS A 112 6.66 -22.19 25.32
N GLY A 113 7.11 -23.40 25.68
CA GLY A 113 7.32 -23.80 27.08
C GLY A 113 8.41 -23.00 27.83
N SER A 114 9.24 -22.27 27.08
CA SER A 114 10.32 -21.42 27.64
C SER A 114 9.86 -20.04 28.12
N ILE A 115 8.64 -19.63 27.81
CA ILE A 115 8.13 -18.27 28.11
C ILE A 115 6.74 -18.40 28.72
N SER A 116 6.56 -17.90 29.94
CA SER A 116 5.24 -17.84 30.58
C SER A 116 4.31 -16.88 29.85
N LEU A 117 3.06 -17.25 29.69
CA LEU A 117 2.05 -16.36 29.15
C LEU A 117 1.84 -15.14 30.07
N PRO A 118 1.49 -13.98 29.51
CA PRO A 118 1.34 -12.77 30.32
C PRO A 118 0.08 -12.84 31.18
N GLN A 119 0.18 -12.31 32.38
CA GLN A 119 -1.01 -12.08 33.18
C GLN A 119 -1.69 -10.79 32.72
N ILE A 120 -2.94 -10.86 32.32
CA ILE A 120 -3.71 -9.74 31.74
C ILE A 120 -5.00 -9.58 32.54
N ASP A 121 -5.31 -8.36 32.98
CA ASP A 121 -6.59 -8.04 33.63
C ASP A 121 -7.54 -7.35 32.63
N ILE A 122 -6.98 -6.55 31.70
CA ILE A 122 -7.74 -5.85 30.67
C ILE A 122 -7.02 -6.00 29.32
N ILE A 123 -7.77 -6.36 28.29
CA ILE A 123 -7.29 -6.33 26.90
C ILE A 123 -8.01 -5.23 26.11
N VAL A 124 -7.23 -4.42 25.41
CA VAL A 124 -7.71 -3.39 24.49
C VAL A 124 -7.40 -3.84 23.06
N VAL A 125 -8.43 -4.07 22.26
CA VAL A 125 -8.28 -4.34 20.83
C VAL A 125 -8.52 -3.05 20.08
N ASP A 126 -7.42 -2.43 19.64
CA ASP A 126 -7.43 -1.12 18.99
C ASP A 126 -7.49 -1.26 17.46
N GLU A 127 -8.08 -0.25 16.80
CA GLU A 127 -8.34 -0.24 15.34
C GLU A 127 -9.09 -1.49 14.87
N ILE A 128 -10.07 -1.94 15.68
CA ILE A 128 -10.78 -3.20 15.45
C ILE A 128 -11.58 -3.24 14.13
N GLN A 129 -11.88 -2.09 13.51
CA GLN A 129 -12.48 -2.02 12.18
C GLN A 129 -11.58 -2.60 11.07
N ASP A 130 -10.29 -2.83 11.36
CA ASP A 130 -9.34 -3.47 10.45
C ASP A 130 -9.11 -4.96 10.77
N MET A 131 -9.86 -5.51 11.71
CA MET A 131 -9.77 -6.93 12.07
C MET A 131 -10.31 -7.81 10.95
N ASN A 132 -9.58 -8.88 10.63
CA ASN A 132 -10.03 -9.98 9.79
C ASN A 132 -10.30 -11.25 10.61
N GLU A 133 -10.80 -12.30 9.96
CA GLU A 133 -11.14 -13.56 10.65
C GLU A 133 -9.91 -14.24 11.27
N LEU A 134 -8.73 -14.15 10.64
CA LEU A 134 -7.49 -14.74 11.16
C LEU A 134 -7.10 -14.09 12.50
N TYR A 135 -7.08 -12.75 12.54
CA TYR A 135 -6.72 -12.04 13.77
C TYR A 135 -7.74 -12.24 14.88
N PHE A 136 -9.02 -12.31 14.53
CA PHE A 136 -10.07 -12.64 15.48
C PHE A 136 -9.87 -14.04 16.10
N ARG A 137 -9.68 -15.06 15.27
CA ARG A 137 -9.38 -16.45 15.72
C ARG A 137 -8.11 -16.50 16.57
N PHE A 138 -7.07 -15.81 16.16
CA PHE A 138 -5.80 -15.77 16.88
C PHE A 138 -5.95 -15.15 18.28
N ILE A 139 -6.63 -14.01 18.41
CA ILE A 139 -6.86 -13.36 19.70
C ILE A 139 -7.73 -14.24 20.62
N ILE A 140 -8.77 -14.87 20.09
CA ILE A 140 -9.59 -15.82 20.86
C ILE A 140 -8.72 -16.95 21.41
N LYS A 141 -7.90 -17.57 20.54
CA LYS A 141 -6.97 -18.63 20.96
C LYS A 141 -6.00 -18.11 22.04
N PHE A 142 -5.34 -16.98 21.81
CA PHE A 142 -4.38 -16.40 22.75
C PHE A 142 -5.01 -16.17 24.13
N LEU A 143 -6.20 -15.59 24.19
CA LEU A 143 -6.91 -15.33 25.44
C LEU A 143 -7.31 -16.61 26.16
N ARG A 144 -7.70 -17.65 25.43
CA ARG A 144 -7.97 -18.98 26.01
C ARG A 144 -6.72 -19.59 26.63
N ASP A 145 -5.59 -19.54 25.92
CA ASP A 145 -4.33 -20.04 26.42
C ASP A 145 -3.87 -19.29 27.69
N VAL A 146 -4.01 -17.95 27.70
CA VAL A 146 -3.75 -17.12 28.90
C VAL A 146 -4.64 -17.50 30.08
N LEU A 147 -5.92 -17.78 29.84
CA LEU A 147 -6.84 -18.20 30.90
C LEU A 147 -6.55 -19.61 31.42
N THR A 148 -6.10 -20.50 30.54
CA THR A 148 -5.77 -21.89 30.90
C THR A 148 -4.44 -21.99 31.65
N ASP A 149 -3.47 -21.13 31.34
CA ASP A 149 -2.13 -21.11 31.97
C ASP A 149 -2.13 -20.50 33.39
N ARG A 150 -3.22 -19.87 33.79
CA ARG A 150 -3.34 -19.32 35.16
C ARG A 150 -3.25 -20.43 36.20
N THR A 151 -2.13 -20.48 36.91
CA THR A 151 -1.82 -21.52 37.92
C THR A 151 -2.70 -21.46 39.16
N ASP A 152 -3.38 -20.33 39.37
CA ASP A 152 -4.28 -20.16 40.51
C ASP A 152 -5.68 -20.75 40.19
N ARG A 153 -5.80 -22.08 40.27
CA ARG A 153 -7.04 -22.83 40.07
C ARG A 153 -8.15 -22.48 41.08
N THR A 154 -7.81 -21.70 42.11
CA THR A 154 -8.76 -21.32 43.16
C THR A 154 -9.59 -20.09 42.82
N ASP A 155 -9.11 -19.23 41.87
CA ASP A 155 -9.80 -17.99 41.50
C ASP A 155 -10.34 -18.04 40.05
N ARG A 156 -11.31 -18.94 39.81
CA ARG A 156 -12.05 -19.03 38.54
C ARG A 156 -12.91 -17.79 38.23
N THR A 157 -12.90 -16.78 39.09
CA THR A 157 -13.69 -15.55 38.96
C THR A 157 -12.95 -14.42 38.23
N LYS A 158 -11.64 -14.53 37.99
CA LYS A 158 -10.87 -13.48 37.28
C LYS A 158 -11.08 -13.58 35.77
N VAL A 159 -12.03 -12.80 35.31
CA VAL A 159 -12.32 -12.59 33.90
C VAL A 159 -11.44 -11.48 33.37
N ILE A 160 -10.90 -11.65 32.12
CA ILE A 160 -10.21 -10.58 31.42
C ILE A 160 -11.26 -9.62 30.85
N GLN A 161 -11.24 -8.35 31.25
CA GLN A 161 -12.12 -7.35 30.66
C GLN A 161 -11.68 -7.02 29.24
N LEU A 162 -12.65 -6.81 28.35
CA LEU A 162 -12.42 -6.48 26.95
C LEU A 162 -12.85 -5.06 26.63
N ILE A 163 -11.97 -4.33 25.95
CA ILE A 163 -12.28 -3.04 25.34
C ILE A 163 -12.04 -3.18 23.83
N THR A 164 -13.07 -2.96 23.03
CA THR A 164 -12.96 -2.85 21.57
C THR A 164 -13.03 -1.38 21.17
N LEU A 165 -12.04 -0.91 20.42
CA LEU A 165 -11.87 0.51 20.11
C LEU A 165 -11.61 0.68 18.60
N GLY A 166 -12.39 1.53 17.94
CA GLY A 166 -12.24 1.76 16.51
C GLY A 166 -13.16 2.84 15.95
N ASP A 167 -13.11 3.07 14.64
CA ASP A 167 -13.99 3.97 13.89
C ASP A 167 -14.63 3.20 12.73
N LYS A 168 -15.94 2.99 12.78
CA LYS A 168 -16.67 2.23 11.75
C LYS A 168 -16.52 2.82 10.33
N TYR A 169 -16.20 4.11 10.20
CA TYR A 169 -15.97 4.78 8.91
C TYR A 169 -14.49 4.80 8.50
N GLN A 170 -13.57 4.24 9.29
CA GLN A 170 -12.15 4.15 8.93
C GLN A 170 -11.70 2.74 8.50
N GLY A 171 -12.61 1.81 8.20
CA GLY A 171 -12.28 0.52 7.63
C GLY A 171 -11.81 0.68 6.19
N LEU A 172 -10.52 0.45 5.92
CA LEU A 172 -9.90 0.60 4.60
C LEU A 172 -9.38 -0.71 4.02
N TYR A 173 -9.31 -1.77 4.81
CA TYR A 173 -8.64 -3.01 4.43
C TYR A 173 -9.64 -4.14 4.12
N ASP A 174 -10.83 -3.80 3.62
CA ASP A 174 -11.84 -4.78 3.18
C ASP A 174 -11.26 -5.79 2.18
N PHE A 175 -10.35 -5.33 1.31
CA PHE A 175 -9.65 -6.19 0.35
C PHE A 175 -8.70 -7.19 1.01
N LYS A 176 -8.27 -6.95 2.25
CA LYS A 176 -7.50 -7.88 3.09
C LYS A 176 -8.41 -8.72 4.01
N GLY A 177 -9.71 -8.73 3.77
CA GLY A 177 -10.68 -9.45 4.59
C GLY A 177 -11.05 -8.77 5.89
N ALA A 178 -10.65 -7.51 6.10
CA ALA A 178 -11.08 -6.74 7.27
C ALA A 178 -12.58 -6.45 7.22
N ASP A 179 -13.21 -6.46 8.39
CA ASP A 179 -14.66 -6.27 8.51
C ASP A 179 -15.01 -5.36 9.69
N THR A 180 -15.61 -4.22 9.40
CA THR A 180 -16.03 -3.25 10.43
C THR A 180 -17.06 -3.80 11.42
N ARG A 181 -17.71 -4.92 11.08
CA ARG A 181 -18.66 -5.62 11.94
C ARG A 181 -18.03 -6.16 13.22
N TYR A 182 -16.72 -6.43 13.22
CA TYR A 182 -16.00 -6.77 14.46
C TYR A 182 -16.10 -5.65 15.52
N LEU A 183 -16.20 -4.38 15.10
CA LEU A 183 -16.52 -3.26 15.99
C LEU A 183 -18.02 -3.19 16.25
N THR A 184 -18.83 -3.19 15.19
CA THR A 184 -20.27 -2.88 15.31
C THR A 184 -21.02 -3.90 16.16
N TYR A 185 -20.67 -5.18 16.04
CA TYR A 185 -21.30 -6.29 16.78
C TYR A 185 -20.42 -6.84 17.91
N SER A 186 -19.49 -6.03 18.44
CA SER A 186 -18.59 -6.49 19.51
C SER A 186 -19.32 -7.10 20.70
N SER A 187 -20.41 -6.49 21.17
CA SER A 187 -21.21 -7.01 22.28
C SER A 187 -21.88 -8.36 22.01
N GLU A 188 -22.03 -8.72 20.74
CA GLU A 188 -22.70 -9.96 20.33
C GLU A 188 -21.71 -11.09 20.05
N ILE A 189 -20.53 -10.77 19.51
CA ILE A 189 -19.59 -11.76 18.98
C ILE A 189 -18.51 -12.19 19.97
N TRP A 190 -18.17 -11.36 20.97
CA TRP A 190 -17.15 -11.71 21.95
C TRP A 190 -17.75 -12.49 23.13
N LYS A 191 -18.09 -13.77 22.90
CA LYS A 191 -18.69 -14.69 23.90
C LYS A 191 -17.65 -15.63 24.51
N ILE A 192 -16.40 -15.17 24.72
CA ILE A 192 -15.32 -16.02 25.26
C ILE A 192 -15.59 -16.42 26.69
N TRP A 193 -16.24 -15.51 27.44
CA TRP A 193 -16.53 -15.72 28.83
C TRP A 193 -18.00 -16.12 28.99
N GLN A 194 -18.22 -17.29 29.53
CA GLN A 194 -19.58 -17.80 29.85
C GLN A 194 -20.24 -17.09 31.05
N VAL A 195 -19.69 -15.95 31.47
CA VAL A 195 -20.19 -15.14 32.58
C VAL A 195 -20.91 -13.93 32.00
N ASP A 196 -21.95 -13.44 32.68
CA ASP A 196 -22.75 -12.26 32.33
C ASP A 196 -21.94 -10.95 32.30
N ASN A 197 -20.86 -10.94 31.53
CA ASN A 197 -20.07 -9.72 31.29
C ASN A 197 -20.84 -8.80 30.34
N LEU A 198 -21.58 -7.90 30.95
CA LEU A 198 -22.34 -6.90 30.23
C LEU A 198 -21.40 -5.96 29.49
N PHE A 199 -21.72 -5.71 28.23
CA PHE A 199 -21.06 -4.67 27.45
C PHE A 199 -21.75 -3.32 27.65
N LYS A 200 -20.93 -2.26 27.80
CA LYS A 200 -21.37 -0.88 27.62
C LYS A 200 -20.92 -0.39 26.26
N ILE A 201 -21.86 0.11 25.47
CA ILE A 201 -21.59 0.74 24.16
C ILE A 201 -21.42 2.23 24.40
N LEU A 202 -20.23 2.75 24.14
CA LEU A 202 -19.85 4.14 24.35
C LEU A 202 -19.30 4.74 23.05
N GLN A 203 -19.23 6.06 23.00
CA GLN A 203 -18.76 6.80 21.84
C GLN A 203 -17.73 7.85 22.23
N LEU A 204 -16.78 8.10 21.34
CA LEU A 204 -15.92 9.28 21.35
C LEU A 204 -16.26 10.11 20.12
N THR A 205 -17.09 11.13 20.29
CA THR A 205 -17.62 11.96 19.18
C THR A 205 -16.85 13.25 19.00
N THR A 206 -16.07 13.67 20.01
CA THR A 206 -15.30 14.91 19.98
C THR A 206 -13.94 14.72 19.34
N SER A 207 -13.72 15.32 18.18
CA SER A 207 -12.44 15.36 17.49
C SER A 207 -11.58 16.54 17.96
N TYR A 208 -10.35 16.24 18.36
CA TYR A 208 -9.31 17.22 18.70
C TYR A 208 -8.39 17.55 17.52
N ARG A 209 -8.59 16.83 16.40
CA ARG A 209 -7.78 16.93 15.19
C ARG A 209 -8.31 18.00 14.22
N ILE A 210 -9.54 17.82 13.79
CA ILE A 210 -10.14 18.61 12.70
C ILE A 210 -10.78 19.91 13.22
N THR A 211 -11.07 20.82 12.28
CA THR A 211 -11.78 22.07 12.58
C THR A 211 -13.31 21.87 12.56
N LYS A 212 -14.05 22.81 13.14
CA LYS A 212 -15.52 22.84 13.09
C LYS A 212 -16.04 22.86 11.66
N GLN A 213 -15.36 23.58 10.76
CA GLN A 213 -15.73 23.68 9.35
C GLN A 213 -15.59 22.32 8.64
N ILE A 214 -14.50 21.59 8.90
CA ILE A 214 -14.32 20.24 8.36
C ILE A 214 -15.37 19.28 8.96
N ALA A 215 -15.63 19.36 10.27
CA ALA A 215 -16.63 18.52 10.92
C ALA A 215 -18.04 18.76 10.35
N LEU A 216 -18.42 20.03 10.13
CA LEU A 216 -19.70 20.39 9.52
C LEU A 216 -19.80 19.88 8.08
N PHE A 217 -18.73 20.02 7.28
CA PHE A 217 -18.71 19.50 5.92
C PHE A 217 -18.89 17.97 5.91
N VAL A 218 -18.12 17.25 6.71
CA VAL A 218 -18.22 15.79 6.78
C VAL A 218 -19.61 15.35 7.24
N ASN A 219 -20.13 15.95 8.29
CA ASN A 219 -21.46 15.61 8.82
C ASN A 219 -22.58 15.90 7.82
N ASN A 220 -22.67 17.13 7.33
CA ASN A 220 -23.81 17.58 6.56
C ASN A 220 -23.73 17.21 5.09
N VAL A 221 -22.53 17.33 4.47
CA VAL A 221 -22.36 17.13 3.05
C VAL A 221 -22.02 15.68 2.71
N MET A 222 -21.12 15.03 3.48
CA MET A 222 -20.69 13.68 3.16
C MET A 222 -21.56 12.60 3.79
N LEU A 223 -21.85 12.67 5.08
CA LEU A 223 -22.55 11.61 5.82
C LEU A 223 -24.07 11.82 5.86
N GLY A 224 -24.54 13.05 5.99
CA GLY A 224 -25.94 13.37 6.25
C GLY A 224 -26.35 13.05 7.70
N GLU A 225 -25.39 12.87 8.61
CA GLU A 225 -25.62 12.60 10.03
C GLU A 225 -24.67 13.40 10.92
N LYS A 226 -25.09 13.74 12.12
CA LYS A 226 -24.27 14.47 13.10
C LYS A 226 -23.42 13.50 13.89
N ARG A 227 -22.21 13.21 13.37
CA ARG A 227 -21.28 12.24 13.97
C ARG A 227 -20.07 12.90 14.66
N LEU A 228 -19.48 13.91 14.03
CA LEU A 228 -18.24 14.57 14.47
C LEU A 228 -18.55 15.88 15.19
N ILE A 229 -17.96 16.07 16.34
CA ILE A 229 -17.94 17.36 17.04
C ILE A 229 -16.50 17.84 17.07
N ALA A 230 -16.23 19.08 16.66
CA ALA A 230 -14.90 19.66 16.71
C ALA A 230 -14.88 20.90 17.59
N ILE A 231 -13.74 21.12 18.26
CA ILE A 231 -13.60 22.20 19.24
C ILE A 231 -13.03 23.46 18.58
N LYS A 232 -12.00 23.29 17.73
CA LYS A 232 -11.28 24.42 17.13
C LYS A 232 -11.96 24.94 15.87
N ASN A 233 -11.90 26.27 15.68
CA ASN A 233 -12.28 26.89 14.43
C ASN A 233 -11.14 26.77 13.41
N GLY A 234 -11.47 26.84 12.12
CA GLY A 234 -10.52 26.89 11.02
C GLY A 234 -11.13 27.58 9.80
N PRO A 235 -10.41 27.64 8.69
CA PRO A 235 -10.96 28.18 7.45
C PRO A 235 -12.06 27.26 6.90
N PRO A 236 -12.96 27.79 6.06
CA PRO A 236 -13.94 27.00 5.33
C PRO A 236 -13.26 25.91 4.49
N VAL A 237 -13.94 24.76 4.32
CA VAL A 237 -13.51 23.74 3.36
C VAL A 237 -13.55 24.32 1.96
N LEU A 238 -12.44 24.26 1.25
CA LEU A 238 -12.37 24.78 -0.11
C LEU A 238 -12.78 23.70 -1.09
N TYR A 239 -13.87 23.90 -1.79
CA TYR A 239 -14.37 23.01 -2.82
C TYR A 239 -14.11 23.63 -4.20
N ILE A 240 -13.18 23.05 -4.97
CA ILE A 240 -12.77 23.56 -6.29
C ILE A 240 -13.32 22.65 -7.36
N ARG A 241 -14.07 23.23 -8.28
CA ARG A 241 -14.58 22.54 -9.46
C ARG A 241 -14.10 23.21 -10.74
N HIS A 242 -13.48 22.41 -11.60
CA HIS A 242 -13.18 22.78 -12.97
C HIS A 242 -13.24 21.53 -13.87
N PRO A 243 -13.98 21.58 -15.01
CA PRO A 243 -14.17 20.41 -15.87
C PRO A 243 -12.87 19.96 -16.57
N ASP A 244 -11.89 20.86 -16.72
CA ASP A 244 -10.59 20.54 -17.28
C ASP A 244 -9.60 20.20 -16.17
N ALA A 245 -9.18 18.93 -16.12
CA ALA A 245 -8.19 18.43 -15.16
C ALA A 245 -6.83 19.17 -15.27
N PHE A 246 -6.50 19.67 -16.47
CA PHE A 246 -5.28 20.49 -16.67
C PHE A 246 -5.35 21.85 -15.99
N GLN A 247 -6.52 22.46 -15.93
CA GLN A 247 -6.69 23.70 -15.17
C GLN A 247 -6.66 23.42 -13.67
N ASN A 248 -7.29 22.36 -13.23
CA ASN A 248 -7.27 21.96 -11.82
C ASN A 248 -5.86 21.76 -11.28
N PHE A 249 -4.97 21.06 -12.00
CA PHE A 249 -3.60 20.87 -11.48
C PHE A 249 -2.84 22.18 -11.37
N LYS A 250 -3.04 23.14 -12.30
CA LYS A 250 -2.41 24.47 -12.22
C LYS A 250 -2.94 25.26 -11.03
N ILE A 251 -4.27 25.31 -10.85
CA ILE A 251 -4.91 26.00 -9.72
C ILE A 251 -4.34 25.48 -8.40
N ILE A 252 -4.32 24.16 -8.23
CA ILE A 252 -3.82 23.50 -7.00
C ILE A 252 -2.32 23.72 -6.83
N GLY A 253 -1.53 23.55 -7.88
CA GLY A 253 -0.08 23.75 -7.82
C GLY A 253 0.29 25.19 -7.43
N PHE A 254 -0.33 26.20 -8.06
CA PHE A 254 -0.11 27.61 -7.68
C PHE A 254 -0.56 27.90 -6.24
N ARG A 255 -1.68 27.34 -5.81
CA ARG A 255 -2.17 27.53 -4.45
C ARG A 255 -1.24 26.93 -3.40
N ILE A 256 -0.70 25.74 -3.64
CA ILE A 256 0.31 25.13 -2.75
C ILE A 256 1.57 26.01 -2.69
N ILE A 257 2.05 26.49 -3.86
CA ILE A 257 3.21 27.38 -3.94
C ILE A 257 2.96 28.67 -3.13
N GLU A 258 1.78 29.27 -3.28
CA GLU A 258 1.38 30.48 -2.56
C GLU A 258 1.32 30.25 -1.04
N MET A 259 0.72 29.14 -0.59
CA MET A 259 0.66 28.79 0.84
C MET A 259 2.05 28.63 1.44
N ILE A 260 2.99 28.06 0.70
CA ILE A 260 4.37 27.88 1.16
C ILE A 260 5.11 29.22 1.16
N ARG A 261 5.01 30.02 0.09
CA ARG A 261 5.69 31.32 -0.02
C ARG A 261 5.18 32.36 0.96
N SER A 262 3.88 32.32 1.29
CA SER A 262 3.29 33.19 2.30
C SER A 262 3.61 32.76 3.75
N GLY A 263 4.25 31.60 3.93
CA GLY A 263 4.52 31.04 5.27
C GLY A 263 3.28 30.45 5.97
N TYR A 264 2.15 30.33 5.27
CA TYR A 264 0.95 29.70 5.82
C TYR A 264 1.18 28.21 6.13
N ALA A 265 1.89 27.50 5.24
CA ALA A 265 2.24 26.09 5.43
C ALA A 265 3.69 25.82 4.99
N ARG A 266 4.35 24.90 5.66
CA ARG A 266 5.65 24.34 5.21
C ARG A 266 5.38 23.16 4.27
N PRO A 267 6.34 22.74 3.44
CA PRO A 267 6.17 21.54 2.61
C PRO A 267 5.68 20.31 3.42
N ALA A 268 6.26 20.07 4.60
CA ALA A 268 5.88 18.99 5.49
C ALA A 268 4.44 19.09 6.05
N ASP A 269 3.81 20.22 5.93
CA ASP A 269 2.44 20.44 6.44
C ASP A 269 1.36 20.09 5.40
N ILE A 270 1.75 19.59 4.19
CA ILE A 270 0.84 19.43 3.05
C ILE A 270 0.76 17.98 2.61
N PHE A 271 -0.47 17.46 2.48
CA PHE A 271 -0.81 16.23 1.76
C PHE A 271 -1.55 16.55 0.46
N VAL A 272 -1.19 15.85 -0.61
CA VAL A 272 -1.97 15.76 -1.85
C VAL A 272 -2.40 14.30 -2.00
N LEU A 273 -3.67 14.05 -1.78
CA LEU A 273 -4.27 12.72 -1.77
C LEU A 273 -5.08 12.48 -3.03
N ALA A 274 -4.98 11.28 -3.60
CA ALA A 274 -5.80 10.87 -4.73
C ALA A 274 -6.13 9.37 -4.66
N PRO A 275 -7.07 8.89 -5.49
CA PRO A 275 -7.38 7.47 -5.58
C PRO A 275 -6.16 6.61 -5.95
N SER A 276 -5.30 7.11 -6.84
CA SER A 276 -4.02 6.50 -7.21
C SER A 276 -3.00 7.57 -7.55
N VAL A 277 -1.77 7.38 -7.12
CA VAL A 277 -0.62 8.25 -7.45
C VAL A 277 0.19 7.72 -8.64
N LYS A 278 -0.06 6.48 -9.06
CA LYS A 278 0.72 5.79 -10.11
C LYS A 278 0.08 5.85 -11.49
N SER A 279 -1.21 6.17 -11.60
CA SER A 279 -1.86 6.25 -12.91
C SER A 279 -1.02 7.08 -13.89
N GLU A 280 -0.78 6.55 -15.08
CA GLU A 280 0.09 7.15 -16.10
C GLU A 280 -0.32 8.58 -16.45
N ASN A 281 -1.63 8.84 -16.48
CA ASN A 281 -2.21 10.13 -16.78
C ASN A 281 -2.70 10.88 -15.53
N SER A 282 -2.16 10.56 -14.36
CA SER A 282 -2.58 11.24 -13.12
C SER A 282 -2.16 12.71 -13.12
N PRO A 283 -3.08 13.66 -12.97
CA PRO A 283 -2.76 15.08 -12.85
C PRO A 283 -1.84 15.41 -11.66
N ILE A 284 -1.76 14.51 -10.68
CA ILE A 284 -0.86 14.63 -9.51
C ILE A 284 0.61 14.71 -9.94
N LYS A 285 1.02 13.94 -10.96
CA LYS A 285 2.38 14.00 -11.50
C LYS A 285 2.74 15.39 -12.04
N LEU A 286 1.75 16.08 -12.60
CA LEU A 286 1.93 17.46 -13.08
C LEU A 286 2.05 18.47 -11.92
N ILE A 287 1.30 18.25 -10.83
CA ILE A 287 1.44 19.06 -9.61
C ILE A 287 2.82 18.85 -9.00
N GLU A 288 3.28 17.59 -8.87
CA GLU A 288 4.61 17.27 -8.37
C GLU A 288 5.69 17.98 -9.20
N ASN A 289 5.70 17.82 -10.52
CA ASN A 289 6.64 18.46 -11.42
C ASN A 289 6.60 19.99 -11.28
N MET A 290 5.42 20.59 -11.11
CA MET A 290 5.28 22.03 -10.91
C MET A 290 5.91 22.48 -9.58
N LEU A 291 5.70 21.74 -8.49
CA LEU A 291 6.25 22.06 -7.17
C LEU A 291 7.77 21.93 -7.16
N VAL A 292 8.30 20.84 -7.68
CA VAL A 292 9.75 20.59 -7.75
C VAL A 292 10.44 21.64 -8.61
N ASN A 293 9.85 22.04 -9.74
CA ASN A 293 10.36 23.14 -10.57
C ASN A 293 10.34 24.52 -9.85
N ASN A 294 9.56 24.64 -8.76
CA ASN A 294 9.55 25.81 -7.88
C ASN A 294 10.38 25.60 -6.60
N ASN A 295 11.29 24.64 -6.60
CA ASN A 295 12.20 24.31 -5.49
C ASN A 295 11.47 23.86 -4.21
N ILE A 296 10.29 23.27 -4.34
CA ILE A 296 9.53 22.70 -3.23
C ILE A 296 9.76 21.19 -3.20
N PRO A 297 10.35 20.65 -2.11
CA PRO A 297 10.62 19.22 -2.03
C PRO A 297 9.34 18.42 -1.92
N CYS A 298 9.30 17.31 -2.68
CA CYS A 298 8.16 16.43 -2.80
C CYS A 298 8.53 14.98 -2.48
N PHE A 299 7.54 14.18 -2.10
CA PHE A 299 7.65 12.74 -2.00
C PHE A 299 6.42 12.09 -2.65
N VAL A 300 6.68 11.14 -3.54
CA VAL A 300 5.65 10.29 -4.14
C VAL A 300 6.05 8.84 -3.91
N PRO A 301 5.23 8.01 -3.24
CA PRO A 301 5.58 6.61 -2.99
C PRO A 301 5.68 5.83 -4.30
N MET A 302 6.75 5.06 -4.45
CA MET A 302 6.99 4.23 -5.64
C MET A 302 6.11 2.98 -5.66
N THR A 303 5.59 2.55 -4.51
CA THR A 303 4.61 1.47 -4.38
C THR A 303 3.42 1.95 -3.57
N GLU A 304 2.20 1.49 -3.90
CA GLU A 304 0.99 1.85 -3.13
C GLU A 304 0.77 0.94 -1.91
N THR A 305 1.60 -0.08 -1.74
CA THR A 305 1.50 -1.06 -0.65
C THR A 305 2.55 -0.85 0.44
N SER A 306 3.66 -0.16 0.15
CA SER A 306 4.71 0.10 1.13
C SER A 306 4.29 1.11 2.20
N SER A 307 4.73 0.88 3.42
CA SER A 307 4.65 1.87 4.48
C SER A 307 5.59 3.04 4.16
N ILE A 308 5.13 4.25 4.46
CA ILE A 308 5.92 5.46 4.21
C ILE A 308 6.68 5.79 5.50
N SER A 309 8.02 5.72 5.47
CA SER A 309 8.85 6.10 6.63
C SER A 309 8.70 7.57 6.99
N SER A 310 8.57 7.87 8.27
CA SER A 310 8.46 9.25 8.78
C SER A 310 9.70 10.10 8.50
N GLU A 311 10.87 9.48 8.43
CA GLU A 311 12.14 10.13 8.13
C GLU A 311 12.20 10.62 6.68
N ILE A 312 11.75 9.79 5.74
CA ILE A 312 11.79 10.08 4.29
C ILE A 312 10.87 11.23 3.91
N ILE A 313 9.71 11.35 4.59
CA ILE A 313 8.71 12.38 4.29
C ILE A 313 8.95 13.71 5.00
N LYS A 314 9.99 13.78 5.82
CA LYS A 314 10.34 14.98 6.56
C LYS A 314 10.68 16.14 5.59
N ASN A 315 10.13 17.30 5.86
CA ASN A 315 10.32 18.53 5.06
C ASN A 315 9.77 18.49 3.62
N LYS A 316 8.92 17.52 3.25
CA LYS A 316 8.40 17.37 1.89
C LYS A 316 6.89 17.52 1.80
N VAL A 317 6.39 18.00 0.67
CA VAL A 317 4.99 17.83 0.27
C VAL A 317 4.79 16.36 -0.07
N ILE A 318 3.76 15.72 0.50
CA ILE A 318 3.55 14.30 0.34
C ILE A 318 2.39 14.06 -0.59
N PHE A 319 2.63 13.27 -1.63
CA PHE A 319 1.62 12.71 -2.50
C PHE A 319 1.33 11.28 -2.05
N SER A 320 0.06 10.92 -1.91
CA SER A 320 -0.28 9.60 -1.39
C SER A 320 -1.64 9.12 -1.90
N SER A 321 -1.87 7.82 -1.89
CA SER A 321 -3.21 7.28 -2.05
C SER A 321 -4.03 7.46 -0.76
N PHE A 322 -5.36 7.37 -0.89
CA PHE A 322 -6.25 7.44 0.30
C PHE A 322 -5.91 6.37 1.33
N HIS A 323 -5.54 5.16 0.90
CA HIS A 323 -5.18 4.05 1.79
C HIS A 323 -3.91 4.32 2.58
N GLN A 324 -2.86 4.82 1.92
CA GLN A 324 -1.58 5.11 2.57
C GLN A 324 -1.61 6.33 3.50
N SER A 325 -2.65 7.17 3.41
CA SER A 325 -2.84 8.32 4.31
C SER A 325 -3.37 7.94 5.70
N LYS A 326 -3.81 6.69 5.90
CA LYS A 326 -4.33 6.23 7.18
C LYS A 326 -3.28 6.34 8.28
N GLY A 327 -3.70 6.76 9.48
CA GLY A 327 -2.81 6.99 10.62
C GLY A 327 -2.08 8.34 10.61
N ARG A 328 -2.03 9.05 9.48
CA ARG A 328 -1.29 10.30 9.32
C ARG A 328 -2.23 11.51 9.25
N GLU A 329 -1.70 12.68 9.56
CA GLU A 329 -2.44 13.95 9.50
C GLU A 329 -1.52 15.08 9.05
N ARG A 330 -2.06 16.11 8.40
CA ARG A 330 -1.33 17.29 7.99
C ARG A 330 -2.21 18.55 8.14
N LYS A 331 -1.54 19.68 8.24
CA LYS A 331 -2.20 21.00 8.34
C LYS A 331 -3.11 21.25 7.15
N VAL A 332 -2.63 20.99 5.94
CA VAL A 332 -3.35 21.18 4.67
C VAL A 332 -3.47 19.83 3.98
N VAL A 333 -4.68 19.48 3.56
CA VAL A 333 -4.93 18.28 2.77
C VAL A 333 -5.71 18.63 1.52
N VAL A 334 -5.16 18.27 0.36
CA VAL A 334 -5.81 18.34 -0.93
C VAL A 334 -6.31 16.94 -1.29
N VAL A 335 -7.60 16.79 -1.56
CA VAL A 335 -8.22 15.53 -2.04
C VAL A 335 -8.55 15.70 -3.51
N TYR A 336 -7.71 15.14 -4.38
CA TYR A 336 -7.87 15.20 -5.82
C TYR A 336 -8.73 14.04 -6.32
N GLY A 337 -9.60 14.30 -7.32
CA GLY A 337 -10.56 13.30 -7.82
C GLY A 337 -11.70 13.05 -6.81
N PHE A 338 -12.17 14.11 -6.14
CA PHE A 338 -13.34 14.09 -5.28
C PHE A 338 -14.62 14.23 -6.13
N ASP A 339 -14.80 13.29 -7.07
CA ASP A 339 -15.89 13.26 -8.05
C ASP A 339 -16.33 11.85 -8.41
N ASP A 340 -17.33 11.70 -9.25
CA ASP A 340 -17.94 10.42 -9.64
C ASP A 340 -16.98 9.46 -10.37
N SER A 341 -15.86 9.97 -10.89
CA SER A 341 -14.79 9.15 -11.49
C SER A 341 -14.20 8.15 -10.48
N TYR A 342 -14.26 8.48 -9.19
CA TYR A 342 -13.88 7.57 -8.12
C TYR A 342 -14.65 6.23 -8.19
N PHE A 343 -15.97 6.28 -8.35
CA PHE A 343 -16.79 5.07 -8.49
C PHE A 343 -16.65 4.43 -9.87
N ALA A 344 -16.38 5.23 -10.91
CA ALA A 344 -16.22 4.70 -12.26
C ALA A 344 -14.94 3.89 -12.44
N PHE A 345 -13.84 4.29 -11.78
CA PHE A 345 -12.52 3.71 -12.02
C PHE A 345 -11.92 2.97 -10.84
N PHE A 346 -12.13 3.43 -9.60
CA PHE A 346 -11.41 2.94 -8.42
C PHE A 346 -12.26 2.11 -7.47
N ASN A 347 -13.55 2.42 -7.33
CA ASN A 347 -14.46 1.75 -6.40
C ASN A 347 -15.78 1.35 -7.07
N LYS A 348 -15.68 0.65 -8.19
CA LYS A 348 -16.83 0.29 -9.06
C LYS A 348 -17.89 -0.55 -8.35
N ASP A 349 -17.47 -1.25 -7.31
CA ASP A 349 -18.30 -2.25 -6.64
C ASP A 349 -19.01 -1.74 -5.41
N SER A 350 -18.67 -0.56 -4.92
CA SER A 350 -19.34 0.04 -3.77
C SER A 350 -20.61 0.80 -4.20
N SER A 351 -21.57 0.89 -3.27
CA SER A 351 -22.75 1.72 -3.48
C SER A 351 -22.35 3.18 -3.66
N PRO A 352 -22.69 3.83 -4.77
CA PRO A 352 -22.35 5.23 -4.99
C PRO A 352 -23.12 6.20 -4.09
N HIS A 353 -24.16 5.72 -3.37
CA HIS A 353 -25.01 6.52 -2.49
C HIS A 353 -24.57 6.51 -1.02
N ILE A 354 -23.50 5.78 -0.70
CA ILE A 354 -22.92 5.70 0.64
C ILE A 354 -21.50 6.26 0.60
N CYS A 355 -21.17 7.14 1.55
CA CYS A 355 -19.83 7.70 1.64
C CYS A 355 -18.78 6.57 1.89
N PRO A 356 -17.82 6.35 0.97
CA PRO A 356 -16.78 5.35 1.17
C PRO A 356 -15.84 5.75 2.32
N SER A 357 -15.40 4.75 3.10
CA SER A 357 -14.42 4.96 4.18
C SER A 357 -13.13 5.64 3.69
N THR A 358 -12.70 5.37 2.46
CA THR A 358 -11.52 6.00 1.85
C THR A 358 -11.67 7.52 1.74
N LEU A 359 -12.81 8.02 1.29
CA LEU A 359 -13.07 9.46 1.18
C LEU A 359 -13.29 10.11 2.54
N TYR A 360 -13.96 9.42 3.46
CA TYR A 360 -14.09 9.88 4.85
C TYR A 360 -12.69 10.00 5.51
N VAL A 361 -11.85 8.98 5.35
CA VAL A 361 -10.47 9.02 5.86
C VAL A 361 -9.71 10.18 5.23
N ALA A 362 -9.73 10.34 3.91
CA ALA A 362 -9.02 11.42 3.23
C ALA A 362 -9.45 12.81 3.74
N ALA A 363 -10.76 13.07 3.87
CA ALA A 363 -11.28 14.33 4.36
C ALA A 363 -10.90 14.62 5.82
N THR A 364 -10.79 13.57 6.65
CA THR A 364 -10.45 13.69 8.08
C THR A 364 -8.94 13.69 8.38
N ARG A 365 -8.08 13.74 7.34
CA ARG A 365 -6.61 13.89 7.51
C ARG A 365 -6.19 15.35 7.71
N ALA A 366 -7.01 16.32 7.31
CA ALA A 366 -6.72 17.73 7.46
C ALA A 366 -6.90 18.19 8.91
N THR A 367 -5.87 18.86 9.46
CA THR A 367 -5.99 19.42 10.80
C THR A 367 -6.42 20.88 10.79
N GLU A 368 -6.32 21.58 9.67
CA GLU A 368 -6.70 22.99 9.52
C GLU A 368 -7.45 23.28 8.22
N GLN A 369 -6.83 23.02 7.05
CA GLN A 369 -7.42 23.33 5.76
C GLN A 369 -7.66 22.06 4.94
N LEU A 370 -8.91 21.83 4.56
CA LEU A 370 -9.31 20.81 3.59
C LEU A 370 -9.61 21.46 2.24
N ILE A 371 -9.04 20.90 1.17
CA ILE A 371 -9.26 21.33 -0.23
C ILE A 371 -9.74 20.10 -1.01
N LEU A 372 -10.93 20.19 -1.61
CA LEU A 372 -11.55 19.13 -2.40
C LEU A 372 -11.55 19.55 -3.86
N VAL A 373 -11.14 18.63 -4.75
CA VAL A 373 -10.96 18.95 -6.19
C VAL A 373 -11.84 18.02 -7.02
N GLU A 374 -12.81 18.62 -7.70
CA GLU A 374 -13.75 17.95 -8.60
C GLU A 374 -13.43 18.31 -10.06
N SER A 375 -13.29 17.30 -10.91
CA SER A 375 -13.06 17.44 -12.36
C SER A 375 -14.16 16.83 -13.23
N SER A 376 -15.11 16.11 -12.62
CA SER A 376 -16.21 15.45 -13.31
C SER A 376 -17.55 15.83 -12.68
N LYS A 377 -18.46 14.87 -12.51
CA LYS A 377 -19.73 15.09 -11.81
C LYS A 377 -19.52 14.93 -10.29
N PRO A 378 -20.35 15.58 -9.46
CA PRO A 378 -20.27 15.42 -8.03
C PRO A 378 -20.49 13.95 -7.61
N LEU A 379 -19.90 13.57 -6.49
CA LEU A 379 -20.07 12.26 -5.89
C LEU A 379 -21.57 12.04 -5.54
N PRO A 380 -22.18 10.91 -5.97
CA PRO A 380 -23.62 10.68 -5.80
C PRO A 380 -24.09 10.60 -4.35
N PHE A 381 -23.22 10.33 -3.39
CA PHE A 381 -23.57 10.27 -1.97
C PHE A 381 -23.63 11.65 -1.30
N LEU A 382 -23.12 12.72 -1.91
CA LEU A 382 -23.18 14.06 -1.34
C LEU A 382 -24.63 14.49 -1.13
N LYS A 383 -24.90 15.07 0.03
CA LYS A 383 -26.23 15.51 0.41
C LYS A 383 -26.55 16.93 -0.06
N TYR A 384 -25.52 17.66 -0.52
CA TYR A 384 -25.61 19.03 -0.98
C TYR A 384 -25.26 19.08 -2.46
N SER A 385 -26.07 19.82 -3.25
CA SER A 385 -25.74 20.22 -4.60
C SER A 385 -24.66 21.31 -4.60
N HIS A 386 -24.13 21.67 -5.77
CA HIS A 386 -23.21 22.81 -5.89
C HIS A 386 -23.87 24.13 -5.44
N TRP A 387 -25.16 24.31 -5.71
CA TRP A 387 -25.91 25.49 -5.27
C TRP A 387 -26.05 25.55 -3.75
N ASP A 388 -26.33 24.40 -3.11
CA ASP A 388 -26.37 24.33 -1.65
C ASP A 388 -24.97 24.64 -1.04
N LEU A 389 -23.88 24.19 -1.68
CA LEU A 389 -22.51 24.51 -1.25
C LEU A 389 -22.18 26.00 -1.39
N ILE A 390 -22.74 26.67 -2.41
CA ILE A 390 -22.62 28.12 -2.61
C ILE A 390 -23.40 28.86 -1.54
N ASP A 391 -24.61 28.43 -1.22
CA ASP A 391 -25.47 29.05 -0.20
C ASP A 391 -24.84 29.01 1.21
N VAL A 392 -24.11 27.93 1.51
CA VAL A 392 -23.36 27.81 2.80
C VAL A 392 -21.93 28.35 2.70
N SER A 393 -21.56 28.99 1.60
CA SER A 393 -20.27 29.67 1.47
C SER A 393 -20.08 30.70 2.57
N CYS A 394 -18.84 30.76 3.07
CA CYS A 394 -18.45 31.60 4.23
C CYS A 394 -18.87 31.07 5.60
N THR A 395 -19.66 29.99 5.71
CA THR A 395 -19.94 29.33 7.00
C THR A 395 -18.97 28.18 7.26
N PHE A 396 -19.01 27.13 6.46
CA PHE A 396 -18.09 25.99 6.58
C PHE A 396 -17.51 25.53 5.26
N THR A 397 -18.01 26.05 4.10
CA THR A 397 -17.53 25.72 2.75
C THR A 397 -17.27 26.99 1.97
N HIS A 398 -16.29 26.97 1.09
CA HIS A 398 -16.04 27.98 0.05
C HIS A 398 -15.97 27.28 -1.30
N PHE A 399 -17.01 27.44 -2.12
CA PHE A 399 -17.09 26.85 -3.44
C PHE A 399 -16.45 27.77 -4.49
N VAL A 400 -15.59 27.20 -5.34
CA VAL A 400 -14.89 27.89 -6.42
C VAL A 400 -15.07 27.14 -7.73
N GLY A 401 -15.56 27.82 -8.74
CA GLY A 401 -15.79 27.30 -10.09
C GLY A 401 -17.25 27.39 -10.51
N ASP A 402 -17.58 26.80 -11.67
CA ASP A 402 -18.91 26.86 -12.24
C ASP A 402 -19.79 25.73 -11.70
N PRO A 403 -20.93 26.01 -11.06
CA PRO A 403 -21.85 24.99 -10.57
C PRO A 403 -22.50 24.24 -11.74
N LEU A 404 -22.67 22.93 -11.61
CA LEU A 404 -23.48 22.15 -12.57
C LEU A 404 -24.94 22.39 -12.34
N SER A 405 -25.68 22.58 -13.45
CA SER A 405 -27.14 22.65 -13.41
C SER A 405 -27.74 21.24 -13.25
N ILE A 406 -28.99 21.16 -12.77
CA ILE A 406 -29.72 19.88 -12.65
C ILE A 406 -29.87 19.20 -14.03
N VAL A 407 -29.96 19.99 -15.10
CA VAL A 407 -30.05 19.49 -16.48
C VAL A 407 -28.78 18.80 -16.92
N ASP A 408 -27.58 19.30 -16.50
CA ASP A 408 -26.28 18.71 -16.81
C ASP A 408 -26.07 17.37 -16.09
N LEU A 409 -26.74 17.16 -14.97
CA LEU A 409 -26.71 15.92 -14.21
C LEU A 409 -27.54 14.80 -14.85
N SER A 410 -28.64 15.16 -15.54
CA SER A 410 -29.59 14.20 -16.13
C SER A 410 -29.21 13.72 -17.54
N GLY A 411 -28.34 14.43 -18.26
CA GLY A 411 -28.15 14.31 -19.70
C GLY A 411 -26.92 13.52 -20.20
N SER A 412 -26.02 13.06 -19.39
CA SER A 412 -24.88 12.29 -19.88
C SER A 412 -24.90 10.87 -19.34
N GLU A 413 -25.08 9.90 -20.26
CA GLU A 413 -24.70 8.51 -19.96
C GLU A 413 -23.27 8.52 -19.38
N ARG A 414 -23.06 7.71 -18.33
CA ARG A 414 -21.68 7.43 -17.83
C ARG A 414 -20.81 7.13 -19.04
N PRO A 415 -19.59 7.65 -19.12
CA PRO A 415 -18.70 7.27 -20.20
C PRO A 415 -18.64 5.75 -20.21
N LYS A 416 -19.27 5.15 -21.22
CA LYS A 416 -19.11 3.73 -21.50
C LYS A 416 -17.63 3.59 -21.81
N SER A 417 -16.89 2.93 -20.93
CA SER A 417 -15.53 2.55 -21.29
C SER A 417 -15.63 1.79 -22.63
N PRO A 418 -14.85 2.18 -23.65
CA PRO A 418 -14.82 1.41 -24.88
C PRO A 418 -14.46 0.00 -24.48
N GLU A 419 -15.17 -0.99 -25.00
CA GLU A 419 -15.09 -2.42 -24.69
C GLU A 419 -14.33 -2.73 -23.39
N ASN A 420 -14.94 -3.41 -22.44
CA ASN A 420 -14.41 -3.68 -21.08
C ASN A 420 -13.04 -4.43 -21.11
N ILE A 421 -12.03 -3.86 -21.75
CA ILE A 421 -10.68 -4.39 -21.78
C ILE A 421 -9.93 -3.73 -20.61
N ARG A 422 -9.51 -4.55 -19.66
CA ARG A 422 -8.68 -4.11 -18.53
C ARG A 422 -7.23 -4.50 -18.83
N PHE A 423 -6.33 -3.53 -18.71
CA PHE A 423 -4.89 -3.81 -18.75
C PHE A 423 -4.43 -4.20 -17.36
N SER A 424 -3.62 -5.25 -17.23
CA SER A 424 -3.09 -5.70 -15.95
C SER A 424 -1.67 -6.22 -16.11
N SER A 425 -0.80 -5.78 -15.23
CA SER A 425 0.54 -6.34 -15.06
C SER A 425 0.53 -7.46 -14.00
N PRO A 426 1.55 -8.32 -13.91
CA PRO A 426 1.70 -9.27 -12.82
C PRO A 426 1.61 -8.60 -11.43
N THR A 427 2.25 -7.47 -11.26
CA THR A 427 2.19 -6.68 -10.01
C THR A 427 0.78 -6.18 -9.71
N ASP A 428 0.00 -5.76 -10.73
CA ASP A 428 -1.38 -5.31 -10.52
C ASP A 428 -2.30 -6.45 -10.11
N LEU A 429 -2.05 -7.67 -10.57
CA LEU A 429 -2.82 -8.85 -10.19
C LEU A 429 -2.61 -9.22 -8.73
N ILE A 430 -1.37 -9.11 -8.25
CA ILE A 430 -0.98 -9.45 -6.88
C ILE A 430 -1.41 -8.33 -5.90
N LYS A 431 -1.37 -7.09 -6.36
CA LYS A 431 -1.70 -5.92 -5.56
C LYS A 431 -3.10 -6.02 -4.97
N PHE A 432 -3.22 -5.82 -3.65
CA PHE A 432 -4.48 -5.92 -2.92
C PHE A 432 -5.17 -7.29 -3.04
N LEU A 433 -4.39 -8.38 -3.12
CA LEU A 433 -4.92 -9.73 -3.02
C LEU A 433 -5.42 -9.97 -1.60
N ASP A 434 -6.56 -10.69 -1.46
CA ASP A 434 -7.11 -11.08 -0.18
C ASP A 434 -6.12 -11.97 0.60
N GLU A 435 -5.86 -11.64 1.87
CA GLU A 435 -4.87 -12.35 2.68
C GLU A 435 -5.19 -13.83 2.87
N ASN A 436 -6.47 -14.20 2.98
CA ASN A 436 -6.86 -15.61 3.08
C ASN A 436 -6.56 -16.37 1.78
N VAL A 437 -6.70 -15.67 0.64
CA VAL A 437 -6.33 -16.24 -0.67
C VAL A 437 -4.83 -16.38 -0.77
N MET A 438 -4.05 -15.39 -0.34
CA MET A 438 -2.59 -15.45 -0.29
C MET A 438 -2.12 -16.65 0.57
N ILE A 439 -2.67 -16.80 1.77
CA ILE A 439 -2.35 -17.93 2.66
C ILE A 439 -2.66 -19.28 1.99
N LYS A 440 -3.82 -19.42 1.35
CA LYS A 440 -4.20 -20.65 0.65
C LYS A 440 -3.24 -20.95 -0.52
N ILE A 441 -2.85 -19.93 -1.27
CA ILE A 441 -1.90 -20.07 -2.38
C ILE A 441 -0.54 -20.52 -1.85
N MET A 442 -0.03 -19.88 -0.80
CA MET A 442 1.28 -20.23 -0.24
C MET A 442 1.30 -21.66 0.30
N LYS A 443 0.22 -22.12 0.98
CA LYS A 443 0.07 -23.52 1.39
C LYS A 443 0.07 -24.48 0.19
N LEU A 444 -0.56 -24.08 -0.90
CA LEU A 444 -0.58 -24.89 -2.12
C LEU A 444 0.83 -24.96 -2.74
N ILE A 445 1.57 -23.85 -2.78
CA ILE A 445 2.96 -23.80 -3.23
C ILE A 445 3.84 -24.73 -2.39
N GLU A 446 3.74 -24.65 -1.05
CA GLU A 446 4.49 -25.49 -0.12
C GLU A 446 4.14 -26.99 -0.27
N SER A 447 2.87 -27.32 -0.46
CA SER A 447 2.39 -28.72 -0.48
C SER A 447 2.88 -29.55 -1.66
N VAL A 448 3.35 -28.89 -2.74
CA VAL A 448 3.82 -29.53 -3.98
C VAL A 448 5.27 -29.19 -4.31
N ASP A 449 6.01 -28.55 -3.41
CA ASP A 449 7.36 -28.06 -3.64
C ASP A 449 7.48 -27.30 -4.97
N LEU A 450 6.53 -26.35 -5.19
CA LEU A 450 6.43 -25.65 -6.48
C LEU A 450 7.69 -24.86 -6.83
N PHE A 451 8.46 -24.44 -5.82
CA PHE A 451 9.75 -23.81 -5.98
C PHE A 451 10.85 -24.66 -5.35
N THR A 452 11.99 -24.73 -6.02
CA THR A 452 13.23 -25.35 -5.50
C THR A 452 14.30 -24.28 -5.38
N THR A 453 14.97 -24.26 -4.23
CA THR A 453 16.14 -23.38 -4.03
C THR A 453 17.36 -24.02 -4.67
N ASP A 454 18.07 -23.26 -5.50
CA ASP A 454 19.31 -23.70 -6.11
C ASP A 454 20.40 -23.75 -5.03
N ASN A 455 20.83 -24.95 -4.64
CA ASN A 455 21.91 -25.13 -3.65
C ASN A 455 23.24 -24.68 -4.24
N LEU A 456 23.80 -23.59 -3.68
CA LEU A 456 25.17 -23.18 -3.98
C LEU A 456 26.16 -23.93 -3.10
N SER A 457 27.14 -24.57 -3.70
CA SER A 457 28.26 -25.26 -3.02
C SER A 457 29.28 -24.28 -2.40
N PHE A 458 29.06 -22.98 -2.49
CA PHE A 458 30.00 -21.96 -2.06
C PHE A 458 29.36 -21.01 -1.04
N PRO A 459 30.10 -20.60 0.02
CA PRO A 459 29.61 -19.56 0.93
C PRO A 459 29.46 -18.24 0.17
N PHE A 460 28.28 -17.64 0.24
CA PHE A 460 28.03 -16.30 -0.29
C PHE A 460 28.16 -15.25 0.84
N GLN A 461 28.51 -14.04 0.47
CA GLN A 461 28.47 -12.90 1.38
C GLN A 461 27.26 -12.03 1.06
N GLU A 462 26.37 -11.92 2.02
CA GLU A 462 25.27 -10.96 1.89
C GLU A 462 25.84 -9.53 1.78
N VAL A 463 25.32 -8.77 0.82
CA VAL A 463 25.72 -7.39 0.61
C VAL A 463 24.68 -6.45 1.20
N LYS A 464 25.07 -5.68 2.20
CA LYS A 464 24.22 -4.62 2.75
C LYS A 464 24.26 -3.42 1.84
N MET A 465 23.14 -3.09 1.23
CA MET A 465 22.99 -1.91 0.38
C MET A 465 22.32 -0.79 1.14
N VAL A 466 22.76 0.44 0.86
CA VAL A 466 22.11 1.65 1.38
C VAL A 466 20.73 1.79 0.73
N GLY A 467 19.69 1.80 1.52
CA GLY A 467 18.30 1.95 1.03
C GLY A 467 17.81 3.39 1.08
N VAL A 468 18.42 4.22 1.91
CA VAL A 468 18.08 5.64 2.09
C VAL A 468 19.35 6.45 2.05
N VAL A 469 19.35 7.55 1.32
CA VAL A 469 20.48 8.49 1.20
C VAL A 469 20.07 9.86 1.72
N ASP A 470 20.96 10.47 2.48
CA ASP A 470 20.81 11.84 2.89
C ASP A 470 21.30 12.78 1.79
N THR A 471 20.55 13.82 1.55
CA THR A 471 20.82 14.82 0.53
C THR A 471 20.49 16.23 1.02
N LYS A 472 21.07 17.22 0.42
CA LYS A 472 20.80 18.63 0.74
C LYS A 472 20.18 19.32 -0.48
N TYR A 473 18.93 19.72 -0.36
CA TYR A 473 18.18 20.38 -1.42
C TYR A 473 17.84 21.81 -1.00
N HIS A 474 18.45 22.81 -1.66
CA HIS A 474 18.26 24.23 -1.34
C HIS A 474 18.31 24.52 0.18
N ASP A 475 19.38 24.11 0.85
CA ASP A 475 19.62 24.25 2.30
C ASP A 475 18.69 23.44 3.23
N VAL A 476 17.82 22.61 2.69
CA VAL A 476 16.98 21.68 3.44
C VAL A 476 17.60 20.28 3.42
N ASN A 477 17.82 19.70 4.59
CA ASN A 477 18.26 18.29 4.69
C ASN A 477 17.06 17.37 4.40
N LEU A 478 17.25 16.47 3.46
CA LEU A 478 16.26 15.47 3.04
C LEU A 478 16.87 14.07 3.08
N SER A 479 16.03 13.06 3.20
CA SER A 479 16.40 11.66 3.03
C SER A 479 15.58 11.08 1.88
N GLU A 480 16.23 10.32 0.96
CA GLU A 480 15.58 9.75 -0.23
C GLU A 480 15.75 8.24 -0.27
N GLU A 481 14.66 7.54 -0.59
CA GLU A 481 14.70 6.10 -0.88
C GLU A 481 15.38 5.85 -2.23
N VAL A 482 16.33 4.92 -2.25
CA VAL A 482 17.10 4.55 -3.46
C VAL A 482 17.01 3.05 -3.79
N PHE A 483 16.07 2.32 -3.19
CA PHE A 483 15.88 0.89 -3.46
C PHE A 483 15.58 0.58 -4.92
N ASP A 484 14.75 1.41 -5.55
CA ASP A 484 14.39 1.32 -6.96
C ASP A 484 15.58 1.59 -7.89
N ILE A 485 16.42 2.57 -7.54
CA ILE A 485 17.66 2.86 -8.27
C ILE A 485 18.63 1.68 -8.14
N ASN A 486 18.84 1.19 -6.90
CA ASN A 486 19.71 0.06 -6.62
C ASN A 486 19.30 -1.21 -7.37
N GLY A 487 17.99 -1.49 -7.43
CA GLY A 487 17.43 -2.64 -8.11
C GLY A 487 17.73 -2.68 -9.61
N LEU A 488 17.85 -1.52 -10.25
CA LEU A 488 18.09 -1.40 -11.68
C LEU A 488 19.58 -1.19 -12.05
N VAL A 489 20.36 -0.59 -11.16
CA VAL A 489 21.77 -0.27 -11.43
C VAL A 489 22.61 -1.54 -11.61
N ILE A 490 22.43 -2.54 -10.77
CA ILE A 490 23.27 -3.75 -10.81
C ILE A 490 23.01 -4.55 -12.10
N PRO A 491 21.75 -4.87 -12.49
CA PRO A 491 21.48 -5.48 -13.79
C PRO A 491 22.02 -4.65 -14.98
N ALA A 492 21.93 -3.32 -14.93
CA ALA A 492 22.41 -2.44 -16.00
C ALA A 492 23.95 -2.53 -16.16
N ILE A 493 24.71 -2.50 -15.05
CA ILE A 493 26.16 -2.69 -15.06
C ILE A 493 26.50 -4.10 -15.55
N PHE A 494 25.75 -5.10 -15.11
CA PHE A 494 25.95 -6.49 -15.52
C PHE A 494 25.74 -6.66 -17.03
N GLU A 495 24.66 -6.10 -17.58
CA GLU A 495 24.38 -6.07 -19.03
C GLU A 495 25.55 -5.53 -19.81
N GLU A 496 26.06 -4.34 -19.47
CA GLU A 496 27.12 -3.69 -20.25
C GLU A 496 28.45 -4.45 -20.18
N LYS A 497 28.82 -4.94 -18.99
CA LYS A 497 30.08 -5.68 -18.81
C LYS A 497 30.18 -6.89 -19.74
N TRP A 498 29.07 -7.56 -20.03
CA TRP A 498 29.04 -8.77 -20.82
C TRP A 498 28.62 -8.56 -22.28
N SER A 499 27.92 -7.46 -22.60
CA SER A 499 27.61 -7.06 -23.97
C SER A 499 28.87 -6.69 -24.78
N SER A 500 29.88 -6.15 -24.10
CA SER A 500 31.16 -5.75 -24.72
C SER A 500 32.07 -6.95 -25.06
N VAL A 501 31.84 -8.13 -24.46
CA VAL A 501 32.62 -9.36 -24.71
C VAL A 501 32.12 -10.11 -25.95
N GLY A 502 30.86 -9.88 -26.35
CA GLY A 502 30.20 -10.60 -27.48
C GLY A 502 30.45 -10.06 -28.87
N THR A 503 31.15 -8.92 -29.03
CA THR A 503 31.38 -8.31 -30.37
C THR A 503 32.48 -8.94 -31.21
N GLY A 504 33.04 -10.08 -30.75
CA GLY A 504 34.10 -10.82 -31.44
C GLY A 504 33.65 -11.94 -32.36
N LEU A 505 32.41 -12.36 -32.42
CA LEU A 505 31.90 -13.40 -33.31
C LEU A 505 30.53 -13.02 -33.85
N GLY A 506 30.55 -12.44 -35.05
CA GLY A 506 29.35 -12.18 -35.83
C GLY A 506 28.67 -13.48 -36.28
N LEU A 507 27.47 -13.71 -35.84
CA LEU A 507 26.46 -14.48 -36.55
C LEU A 507 25.13 -13.73 -36.42
N GLY A 508 24.87 -12.95 -37.47
CA GLY A 508 23.58 -12.33 -37.68
C GLY A 508 22.50 -13.37 -37.91
N LEU A 509 21.57 -13.45 -37.00
CA LEU A 509 20.24 -13.96 -37.31
C LEU A 509 19.27 -12.78 -37.11
N GLY A 510 19.10 -12.06 -38.24
CA GLY A 510 18.07 -11.04 -38.37
C GLY A 510 16.69 -11.71 -38.32
N LEU A 511 15.99 -11.52 -37.25
CA LEU A 511 14.54 -11.63 -37.24
C LEU A 511 13.98 -10.21 -37.17
N GLY A 512 13.71 -9.71 -38.38
CA GLY A 512 12.98 -8.47 -38.57
C GLY A 512 11.57 -8.60 -37.98
N LEU A 513 11.24 -7.73 -37.03
CA LEU A 513 9.88 -7.55 -36.57
C LEU A 513 9.48 -6.10 -36.80
N GLY A 514 8.51 -6.01 -37.72
CA GLY A 514 7.96 -4.78 -38.26
C GLY A 514 7.23 -3.92 -37.22
N THR A 515 7.29 -2.70 -37.57
CA THR A 515 6.73 -1.49 -36.98
C THR A 515 5.20 -1.48 -36.94
N GLY A 516 4.66 -0.86 -35.91
CA GLY A 516 3.44 -0.06 -36.02
C GLY A 516 2.38 -0.34 -34.99
N LEU A 517 2.22 0.52 -34.03
CA LEU A 517 1.07 1.40 -33.81
C LEU A 517 1.21 2.08 -32.44
N GLY A 518 1.05 3.38 -32.50
CA GLY A 518 1.34 4.32 -31.46
C GLY A 518 0.52 4.19 -30.18
N LEU A 519 1.20 3.84 -29.14
CA LEU A 519 1.10 4.35 -27.79
C LEU A 519 2.54 4.31 -27.25
N GLY A 520 3.10 5.45 -26.98
CA GLY A 520 4.49 5.82 -26.84
C GLY A 520 5.44 4.97 -26.01
N THR A 521 5.72 3.72 -26.40
CA THR A 521 6.86 2.93 -25.93
C THR A 521 7.45 2.12 -27.09
N GLY A 522 7.76 2.80 -28.19
CA GLY A 522 8.53 2.23 -29.29
C GLY A 522 9.98 2.05 -28.84
N ILE A 523 10.37 0.87 -28.42
CA ILE A 523 11.80 0.50 -28.35
C ILE A 523 12.21 0.22 -29.79
N ASP A 524 12.85 1.22 -30.40
CA ASP A 524 13.55 1.04 -31.66
C ASP A 524 14.79 0.20 -31.40
N LEU A 525 14.78 -1.04 -31.84
CA LEU A 525 15.93 -1.94 -31.82
C LEU A 525 16.91 -1.55 -32.96
N GLY A 526 17.33 -0.30 -32.95
CA GLY A 526 18.37 0.22 -33.86
C GLY A 526 19.74 -0.38 -33.52
N THR A 527 20.30 -1.04 -34.48
CA THR A 527 21.61 -1.69 -34.57
C THR A 527 22.75 -0.81 -34.03
N GLY A 528 23.56 -1.36 -33.12
CA GLY A 528 25.01 -1.09 -33.21
C GLY A 528 25.63 0.01 -32.35
N THR A 529 25.24 0.22 -31.06
CA THR A 529 25.98 1.17 -30.21
C THR A 529 26.66 0.57 -28.98
N GLY A 530 26.60 -0.73 -28.72
CA GLY A 530 27.26 -1.32 -27.51
C GLY A 530 26.75 -0.80 -26.17
N LEU A 531 25.73 0.06 -26.14
CA LEU A 531 25.11 0.62 -24.94
C LEU A 531 24.03 -0.33 -24.40
N GLY A 532 24.02 -0.55 -23.10
CA GLY A 532 22.98 -1.31 -22.44
C GLY A 532 21.57 -0.69 -22.59
N THR A 533 20.55 -1.48 -22.33
CA THR A 533 19.13 -1.12 -22.56
C THR A 533 18.71 0.19 -21.91
N ILE A 534 19.06 0.39 -20.64
CA ILE A 534 18.72 1.62 -19.88
C ILE A 534 19.45 2.84 -20.46
N LYS A 535 20.74 2.72 -20.75
CA LYS A 535 21.53 3.82 -21.34
C LYS A 535 20.96 4.25 -22.69
N ARG A 536 20.63 3.27 -23.54
CA ARG A 536 20.05 3.51 -24.87
C ARG A 536 18.69 4.22 -24.76
N PHE A 537 17.86 3.81 -23.81
CA PHE A 537 16.57 4.45 -23.57
C PHE A 537 16.74 5.93 -23.20
N VAL A 538 17.65 6.25 -22.27
CA VAL A 538 17.92 7.62 -21.82
C VAL A 538 18.53 8.43 -22.97
N TYR A 539 19.58 7.92 -23.64
CA TYR A 539 20.27 8.58 -24.73
C TYR A 539 19.33 9.00 -25.87
N ASN A 540 18.49 8.08 -26.33
CA ASN A 540 17.55 8.31 -27.44
C ASN A 540 16.45 9.34 -27.10
N ARG A 541 16.19 9.58 -25.83
CA ARG A 541 15.14 10.54 -25.40
C ARG A 541 15.66 11.90 -24.98
N MET A 542 16.97 12.11 -24.94
CA MET A 542 17.60 13.39 -24.56
C MET A 542 17.43 14.50 -25.60
N GLY A 543 16.92 14.22 -26.80
CA GLY A 543 16.84 15.17 -27.92
C GLY A 543 15.58 16.05 -28.00
N ASN A 544 14.61 15.89 -27.12
CA ASN A 544 13.33 16.62 -27.18
C ASN A 544 13.33 17.84 -26.23
N ASP A 545 12.89 18.99 -26.73
CA ASP A 545 13.01 20.29 -26.04
C ASP A 545 11.79 20.56 -25.11
N ASN A 546 11.85 20.11 -23.86
CA ASN A 546 10.87 20.48 -22.83
C ASN A 546 11.53 20.74 -21.46
N ASN A 547 10.79 21.31 -20.50
CA ASN A 547 11.36 21.72 -19.20
C ASN A 547 12.00 20.55 -18.42
N SER A 548 11.43 19.33 -18.47
CA SER A 548 12.01 18.17 -17.82
C SER A 548 13.35 17.75 -18.44
N GLN A 549 13.56 18.01 -19.74
CA GLN A 549 14.80 17.73 -20.45
C GLN A 549 15.98 18.54 -19.90
N LYS A 550 15.76 19.81 -19.54
CA LYS A 550 16.81 20.63 -18.92
C LYS A 550 17.28 20.09 -17.59
N ILE A 551 16.33 19.53 -16.80
CA ILE A 551 16.64 18.87 -15.54
C ILE A 551 17.51 17.63 -15.80
N TYR A 552 17.11 16.78 -16.73
CA TYR A 552 17.84 15.56 -17.06
C TYR A 552 19.24 15.87 -17.61
N GLN A 553 19.37 16.87 -18.48
CA GLN A 553 20.65 17.37 -18.99
C GLN A 553 21.57 17.86 -17.88
N SER A 554 21.02 18.55 -16.88
CA SER A 554 21.78 19.01 -15.71
C SER A 554 22.34 17.86 -14.89
N VAL A 555 21.52 16.83 -14.61
CA VAL A 555 21.94 15.66 -13.82
C VAL A 555 22.94 14.80 -14.59
N LEU A 556 22.81 14.71 -15.91
CA LEU A 556 23.69 13.95 -16.78
C LEU A 556 24.90 14.75 -17.28
N SER A 557 25.04 15.99 -16.83
CA SER A 557 26.22 16.81 -17.18
C SER A 557 27.50 16.16 -16.67
N GLY A 558 28.45 15.91 -17.60
CA GLY A 558 29.71 15.22 -17.30
C GLY A 558 29.64 13.70 -17.26
N VAL A 559 28.46 13.08 -17.46
CA VAL A 559 28.31 11.63 -17.54
C VAL A 559 28.93 11.09 -18.84
N ASN A 560 29.80 10.11 -18.72
CA ASN A 560 30.35 9.40 -19.84
C ASN A 560 29.51 8.16 -20.18
N PHE A 561 28.71 8.22 -21.23
CA PHE A 561 27.84 7.11 -21.65
C PHE A 561 28.62 5.91 -22.21
N GLU A 562 29.81 6.12 -22.79
CA GLU A 562 30.61 5.01 -23.36
C GLU A 562 31.41 4.27 -22.28
N LYS A 563 31.91 5.00 -21.27
CA LYS A 563 32.70 4.43 -20.17
C LYS A 563 32.20 4.98 -18.84
N SER A 564 31.03 4.50 -18.42
CA SER A 564 30.38 4.99 -17.22
C SER A 564 31.04 4.46 -15.94
N SER A 565 31.25 5.34 -14.98
CA SER A 565 31.52 5.00 -13.60
C SER A 565 30.26 4.51 -12.89
N ILE A 566 30.36 3.98 -11.67
CA ILE A 566 29.20 3.61 -10.83
C ILE A 566 28.33 4.84 -10.59
N GLU A 567 28.94 5.99 -10.32
CA GLU A 567 28.23 7.26 -10.15
C GLU A 567 27.44 7.65 -11.39
N ASP A 568 28.00 7.47 -12.58
CA ASP A 568 27.31 7.71 -13.84
C ASP A 568 26.10 6.79 -14.02
N TYR A 569 26.23 5.50 -13.69
CA TYR A 569 25.11 4.55 -13.73
C TYR A 569 23.99 4.96 -12.80
N LEU A 570 24.30 5.36 -11.56
CA LEU A 570 23.30 5.82 -10.60
C LEU A 570 22.54 7.05 -11.12
N ARG A 571 23.22 8.00 -11.76
CA ARG A 571 22.61 9.17 -12.41
C ARG A 571 21.71 8.78 -13.58
N ILE A 572 22.21 7.91 -14.48
CA ILE A 572 21.47 7.42 -15.65
C ILE A 572 20.20 6.68 -15.23
N VAL A 573 20.30 5.77 -14.24
CA VAL A 573 19.15 5.00 -13.76
C VAL A 573 18.14 5.92 -13.05
N ASN A 574 18.57 6.90 -12.26
CA ASN A 574 17.65 7.85 -11.65
C ASN A 574 16.88 8.65 -12.72
N VAL A 575 17.56 9.11 -13.76
CA VAL A 575 16.91 9.78 -14.90
C VAL A 575 15.97 8.83 -15.65
N TYR A 576 16.36 7.58 -15.85
CA TYR A 576 15.51 6.56 -16.48
C TYR A 576 14.19 6.34 -15.73
N ILE A 577 14.26 6.18 -14.40
CA ILE A 577 13.07 6.04 -13.55
C ILE A 577 12.19 7.29 -13.66
N SER A 578 12.79 8.47 -13.58
CA SER A 578 12.08 9.74 -13.71
C SER A 578 11.35 9.88 -15.04
N MET A 579 11.99 9.51 -16.13
CA MET A 579 11.38 9.52 -17.48
C MET A 579 10.22 8.51 -17.59
N LYS A 580 10.38 7.30 -17.04
CA LYS A 580 9.33 6.25 -17.04
C LYS A 580 8.14 6.66 -16.19
N GLU A 581 8.38 7.11 -14.98
CA GLU A 581 7.34 7.46 -14.02
C GLU A 581 6.75 8.85 -14.25
N LYS A 582 7.39 9.69 -15.07
CA LYS A 582 7.02 11.10 -15.30
C LYS A 582 7.03 11.93 -14.00
N LEU A 583 7.96 11.63 -13.09
CA LEU A 583 8.14 12.25 -11.78
C LEU A 583 9.58 12.78 -11.66
N ASN A 584 9.75 14.03 -11.24
CA ASN A 584 11.07 14.68 -11.22
C ASN A 584 11.69 14.82 -9.82
N PHE A 585 10.96 14.50 -8.74
CA PHE A 585 11.43 14.78 -7.38
C PHE A 585 12.78 14.13 -7.05
N LYS A 586 12.98 12.82 -7.35
CA LYS A 586 14.25 12.14 -7.05
C LYS A 586 15.43 12.72 -7.83
N VAL A 587 15.23 13.00 -9.12
CA VAL A 587 16.26 13.57 -9.99
C VAL A 587 16.68 14.95 -9.51
N MET A 588 15.75 15.74 -8.97
CA MET A 588 16.02 17.08 -8.45
C MET A 588 16.57 17.07 -7.02
N GLN A 589 16.14 16.14 -6.19
CA GLN A 589 16.45 16.11 -4.76
C GLN A 589 17.71 15.33 -4.44
N ILE A 590 18.09 14.32 -5.23
CA ILE A 590 19.33 13.57 -5.05
C ILE A 590 20.49 14.31 -5.74
N ASN A 591 21.46 14.75 -4.96
CA ASN A 591 22.65 15.46 -5.45
C ASN A 591 23.96 14.73 -5.14
N ASN A 592 23.92 13.62 -4.40
CA ASN A 592 25.08 12.79 -4.09
C ASN A 592 24.83 11.36 -4.58
N TYR A 593 25.63 10.88 -5.53
CA TYR A 593 25.52 9.57 -6.16
C TYR A 593 26.68 8.64 -5.77
N LYS A 594 27.14 8.70 -4.50
CA LYS A 594 28.30 7.94 -3.99
C LYS A 594 27.96 6.89 -2.95
N TRP A 595 26.71 6.45 -2.89
CA TRP A 595 26.25 5.50 -1.86
C TRP A 595 26.51 4.02 -2.18
N LEU A 596 27.01 3.71 -3.38
CA LEU A 596 27.31 2.35 -3.81
C LEU A 596 28.80 2.23 -4.09
N SER A 597 29.50 1.38 -3.33
CA SER A 597 30.94 1.19 -3.48
C SER A 597 31.28 0.22 -4.61
N GLU A 598 32.47 0.38 -5.21
CA GLU A 598 32.98 -0.57 -6.21
C GLU A 598 33.11 -1.99 -5.67
N ILE A 599 33.46 -2.12 -4.38
CA ILE A 599 33.58 -3.43 -3.71
C ILE A 599 32.20 -4.10 -3.67
N ASP A 600 31.16 -3.38 -3.30
CA ASP A 600 29.80 -3.95 -3.21
C ASP A 600 29.25 -4.28 -4.60
N VAL A 601 29.45 -3.42 -5.59
CA VAL A 601 29.08 -3.71 -6.97
C VAL A 601 29.78 -4.99 -7.45
N ASN A 602 31.07 -5.15 -7.22
CA ASN A 602 31.81 -6.34 -7.62
C ASN A 602 31.26 -7.61 -6.94
N LYS A 603 30.92 -7.56 -5.66
CA LYS A 603 30.29 -8.69 -4.95
C LYS A 603 28.91 -9.04 -5.57
N LEU A 604 28.06 -8.03 -5.81
CA LEU A 604 26.74 -8.23 -6.43
C LEU A 604 26.86 -8.80 -7.83
N MET A 605 27.82 -8.31 -8.62
CA MET A 605 28.13 -8.85 -9.96
C MET A 605 28.63 -10.30 -9.90
N MET A 606 29.42 -10.65 -8.87
CA MET A 606 29.82 -12.03 -8.64
C MET A 606 28.66 -12.93 -8.28
N ASN A 607 27.71 -12.45 -7.48
CA ASN A 607 26.48 -13.19 -7.15
C ASN A 607 25.70 -13.53 -8.42
N MET A 608 25.50 -12.55 -9.32
CA MET A 608 24.84 -12.80 -10.61
C MET A 608 25.62 -13.77 -11.50
N SER A 609 26.95 -13.58 -11.64
CA SER A 609 27.81 -14.39 -12.52
C SER A 609 27.87 -15.88 -12.11
N ARG A 610 27.65 -16.20 -10.84
CA ARG A 610 27.62 -17.59 -10.33
C ARG A 610 26.43 -18.37 -10.87
N HIS A 611 25.31 -17.71 -11.10
CA HIS A 611 24.07 -18.35 -11.55
C HIS A 611 23.86 -18.21 -13.06
N ILE A 612 24.35 -17.13 -13.67
CA ILE A 612 24.17 -16.82 -15.07
C ILE A 612 25.41 -17.25 -15.84
N LYS A 613 25.36 -18.46 -16.46
CA LYS A 613 26.51 -19.05 -17.14
C LYS A 613 26.92 -18.35 -18.44
N ASN A 614 25.92 -17.87 -19.22
CA ASN A 614 26.13 -17.21 -20.51
C ASN A 614 25.51 -15.78 -20.47
N PRO A 615 26.09 -14.84 -19.74
CA PRO A 615 25.49 -13.52 -19.61
C PRO A 615 25.41 -12.71 -20.91
N GLY A 616 26.27 -12.98 -21.90
CA GLY A 616 26.23 -12.36 -23.23
C GLY A 616 25.02 -12.76 -24.10
N GLU A 617 24.28 -13.79 -23.71
CA GLU A 617 23.06 -14.24 -24.41
C GLU A 617 21.78 -13.64 -23.80
N LEU A 618 21.90 -12.86 -22.73
CA LEU A 618 20.74 -12.25 -22.08
C LEU A 618 20.20 -11.06 -22.86
N GLN A 619 18.88 -11.00 -22.96
CA GLN A 619 18.14 -9.82 -23.38
C GLN A 619 17.44 -9.25 -22.14
N TYR A 620 17.51 -7.94 -21.94
CA TYR A 620 16.99 -7.25 -20.74
C TYR A 620 15.69 -6.50 -21.03
N GLU A 621 14.84 -6.36 -20.03
CA GLU A 621 13.56 -5.65 -20.11
C GLU A 621 12.68 -6.17 -21.29
N VAL A 622 12.52 -7.49 -21.37
CA VAL A 622 11.86 -8.14 -22.52
C VAL A 622 10.35 -8.31 -22.26
N PRO A 623 9.49 -7.77 -23.13
CA PRO A 623 8.07 -8.05 -23.04
C PRO A 623 7.77 -9.51 -23.42
N ILE A 624 7.04 -10.22 -22.55
CA ILE A 624 6.65 -11.62 -22.78
C ILE A 624 5.58 -11.71 -23.88
N ILE A 625 4.69 -10.72 -23.96
CA ILE A 625 3.62 -10.66 -24.95
C ILE A 625 4.05 -9.69 -26.05
N LYS A 626 4.20 -10.19 -27.28
CA LYS A 626 4.46 -9.34 -28.44
C LYS A 626 3.20 -8.57 -28.82
N ARG A 627 3.34 -7.30 -29.21
CA ARG A 627 2.22 -6.43 -29.63
C ARG A 627 1.45 -6.91 -30.87
N SER A 628 2.03 -7.81 -31.66
CA SER A 628 1.34 -8.42 -32.81
C SER A 628 0.19 -9.35 -32.40
N ASP A 629 0.14 -9.80 -31.15
CA ASP A 629 -0.91 -10.66 -30.64
C ASP A 629 -2.05 -9.81 -30.07
N GLU A 630 -2.65 -8.94 -30.89
CA GLU A 630 -3.79 -8.08 -30.52
C GLU A 630 -4.98 -8.85 -29.95
N GLU A 631 -5.01 -10.17 -30.08
CA GLU A 631 -6.10 -11.05 -29.65
C GLU A 631 -5.87 -11.78 -28.32
N PHE A 632 -4.72 -11.62 -27.66
CA PHE A 632 -4.49 -12.28 -26.37
C PHE A 632 -5.30 -11.62 -25.26
N HIS A 633 -6.57 -11.94 -25.22
CA HIS A 633 -7.50 -11.56 -24.19
C HIS A 633 -7.98 -12.79 -23.44
N ILE A 634 -7.76 -12.86 -22.13
CA ILE A 634 -8.46 -13.84 -21.33
C ILE A 634 -9.88 -13.33 -21.12
N ASN A 635 -10.82 -14.09 -21.63
CA ASN A 635 -12.21 -13.88 -21.28
C ASN A 635 -12.42 -14.41 -19.86
N ILE A 636 -12.37 -13.50 -18.87
CA ILE A 636 -12.57 -13.84 -17.47
C ILE A 636 -13.93 -14.51 -17.26
N ASP A 637 -14.95 -14.11 -18.04
CA ASP A 637 -16.29 -14.72 -17.94
C ASP A 637 -16.24 -16.23 -18.27
N THR A 638 -15.38 -16.65 -19.19
CA THR A 638 -15.22 -18.08 -19.53
C THR A 638 -14.43 -18.80 -18.45
N PHE A 639 -13.43 -18.14 -17.86
CA PHE A 639 -12.60 -18.71 -16.80
C PHE A 639 -13.39 -18.80 -15.49
N VAL A 640 -14.12 -17.76 -15.12
CA VAL A 640 -14.96 -17.70 -13.92
C VAL A 640 -16.22 -18.56 -14.04
N LYS A 641 -16.81 -18.71 -15.25
CA LYS A 641 -17.95 -19.63 -15.48
C LYS A 641 -17.65 -21.10 -15.25
N LYS A 642 -16.39 -21.50 -15.36
CA LYS A 642 -15.98 -22.87 -14.95
C LYS A 642 -16.03 -23.06 -13.43
N CYS A 643 -16.02 -21.98 -12.65
CA CYS A 643 -15.81 -21.97 -11.21
C CYS A 643 -17.02 -21.53 -10.40
N MET A 644 -18.01 -20.84 -10.99
CA MET A 644 -19.16 -20.27 -10.28
C MET A 644 -20.50 -20.60 -10.95
N ASP A 645 -21.46 -21.07 -10.15
CA ASP A 645 -22.85 -21.29 -10.57
C ASP A 645 -23.60 -19.94 -10.77
N LYS A 646 -24.09 -19.76 -11.96
CA LYS A 646 -25.30 -19.04 -12.46
C LYS A 646 -25.46 -17.52 -12.44
N ASP A 647 -24.75 -16.70 -11.67
CA ASP A 647 -25.03 -15.24 -11.63
C ASP A 647 -23.82 -14.32 -11.88
N SER A 648 -22.93 -14.68 -12.78
CA SER A 648 -21.75 -13.85 -13.09
C SER A 648 -22.15 -12.63 -13.94
N LYS A 649 -22.03 -11.42 -13.37
CA LYS A 649 -21.95 -10.17 -14.13
C LYS A 649 -20.78 -10.28 -15.12
N LYS A 650 -20.93 -9.76 -16.34
CA LYS A 650 -19.85 -9.76 -17.35
C LYS A 650 -18.63 -9.01 -16.82
N PHE A 651 -17.51 -9.71 -16.61
CA PHE A 651 -16.26 -9.14 -16.08
C PHE A 651 -15.38 -8.52 -17.17
N GLY A 652 -15.67 -8.74 -18.45
CA GLY A 652 -14.94 -8.21 -19.58
C GLY A 652 -13.68 -9.01 -19.92
N LYS A 653 -12.80 -8.41 -20.74
CA LYS A 653 -11.54 -9.00 -21.20
C LYS A 653 -10.36 -8.37 -20.42
N ILE A 654 -9.36 -9.18 -20.05
CA ILE A 654 -8.09 -8.67 -19.51
C ILE A 654 -7.01 -8.79 -20.56
N ARG A 655 -6.27 -7.72 -20.76
CA ARG A 655 -5.04 -7.69 -21.55
C ARG A 655 -3.85 -7.61 -20.58
N PHE A 656 -2.96 -8.59 -20.68
CA PHE A 656 -1.76 -8.62 -19.84
C PHE A 656 -0.63 -7.83 -20.47
N THR A 657 0.12 -7.11 -19.61
CA THR A 657 1.39 -6.50 -19.94
C THR A 657 2.44 -7.09 -19.00
N ALA A 658 3.37 -7.87 -19.52
CA ALA A 658 4.40 -8.50 -18.71
C ALA A 658 5.77 -8.24 -19.33
N ILE A 659 6.70 -7.76 -18.52
CA ILE A 659 8.09 -7.51 -18.88
C ILE A 659 8.94 -8.26 -17.86
N VAL A 660 9.82 -9.13 -18.33
CA VAL A 660 10.78 -9.82 -17.47
C VAL A 660 12.12 -9.07 -17.48
N ASP A 661 12.81 -9.10 -16.35
CA ASP A 661 14.06 -8.36 -16.18
C ASP A 661 15.13 -8.85 -17.12
N ALA A 662 15.26 -10.18 -17.32
CA ALA A 662 16.17 -10.73 -18.29
C ALA A 662 15.69 -12.08 -18.88
N LEU A 663 16.03 -12.32 -20.16
CA LEU A 663 15.64 -13.48 -20.92
C LEU A 663 16.86 -14.08 -21.63
N SER A 664 17.13 -15.37 -21.39
CA SER A 664 18.04 -16.18 -22.21
C SER A 664 17.23 -17.13 -23.11
N PRO A 665 17.87 -17.92 -24.01
CA PRO A 665 17.12 -18.86 -24.85
C PRO A 665 16.19 -19.80 -24.09
N PHE A 666 16.56 -20.22 -22.88
CA PHE A 666 15.83 -21.24 -22.11
C PHE A 666 15.36 -20.76 -20.74
N ILE A 667 15.88 -19.64 -20.23
CA ILE A 667 15.62 -19.18 -18.86
C ILE A 667 15.07 -17.75 -18.87
N SER A 668 14.01 -17.54 -18.11
CA SER A 668 13.48 -16.22 -17.76
C SER A 668 13.91 -15.89 -16.34
N TRP A 669 14.48 -14.72 -16.15
CA TRP A 669 14.97 -14.24 -14.87
C TRP A 669 14.15 -13.05 -14.38
N GLU A 670 13.81 -13.11 -13.11
CA GLU A 670 13.31 -11.97 -12.35
C GLU A 670 14.33 -11.65 -11.26
N PHE A 671 14.77 -10.40 -11.18
CA PHE A 671 15.77 -9.93 -10.23
C PHE A 671 15.14 -9.13 -9.11
N LYS A 672 15.52 -9.42 -7.89
CA LYS A 672 15.14 -8.64 -6.71
C LYS A 672 16.40 -8.18 -5.97
N CYS A 673 16.31 -7.00 -5.36
CA CYS A 673 17.37 -6.42 -4.55
C CYS A 673 16.80 -6.08 -3.16
N THR A 674 16.25 -7.10 -2.47
CA THR A 674 15.54 -7.02 -1.20
C THR A 674 16.29 -7.76 -0.10
N ASP A 675 15.91 -7.55 1.16
CA ASP A 675 16.52 -8.29 2.27
C ASP A 675 16.14 -9.78 2.24
N GLU A 676 14.86 -10.07 1.95
CA GLU A 676 14.33 -11.42 1.80
C GLU A 676 13.42 -11.50 0.58
N LEU A 677 13.23 -12.70 0.02
CA LEU A 677 12.24 -12.96 -1.02
C LEU A 677 10.86 -13.10 -0.38
N GLU A 678 9.91 -12.27 -0.81
CA GLU A 678 8.55 -12.24 -0.29
C GLU A 678 7.60 -13.10 -1.15
N PRO A 679 6.44 -13.53 -0.60
CA PRO A 679 5.42 -14.29 -1.33
C PRO A 679 5.00 -13.65 -2.66
N GLU A 680 4.89 -12.34 -2.70
CA GLU A 680 4.55 -11.56 -3.89
C GLU A 680 5.56 -11.75 -5.02
N HIS A 681 6.83 -11.90 -4.71
CA HIS A 681 7.88 -12.15 -5.69
C HIS A 681 7.72 -13.54 -6.33
N LEU A 682 7.35 -14.56 -5.54
CA LEU A 682 7.05 -15.90 -6.05
C LEU A 682 5.84 -15.88 -6.98
N LEU A 683 4.76 -15.19 -6.57
CA LEU A 683 3.56 -15.06 -7.39
C LEU A 683 3.84 -14.34 -8.72
N GLN A 684 4.71 -13.36 -8.72
CA GLN A 684 5.11 -12.66 -9.94
C GLN A 684 5.70 -13.62 -10.95
N VAL A 685 6.60 -14.52 -10.53
CA VAL A 685 7.20 -15.54 -11.39
C VAL A 685 6.17 -16.57 -11.88
N ILE A 686 5.24 -16.98 -11.03
CA ILE A 686 4.12 -17.88 -11.41
C ILE A 686 3.28 -17.24 -12.52
N ILE A 687 2.95 -15.95 -12.37
CA ILE A 687 2.16 -15.22 -13.37
C ILE A 687 2.92 -15.10 -14.69
N TYR A 688 4.23 -14.83 -14.67
CA TYR A 688 5.06 -14.81 -15.86
C TYR A 688 5.05 -16.17 -16.59
N ALA A 689 5.22 -17.26 -15.84
CA ALA A 689 5.21 -18.60 -16.43
C ALA A 689 3.85 -18.92 -17.06
N TRP A 690 2.77 -18.54 -16.40
CA TRP A 690 1.41 -18.73 -16.91
C TRP A 690 1.13 -17.89 -18.16
N ILE A 691 1.52 -16.59 -18.17
CA ILE A 691 1.39 -15.74 -19.37
C ILE A 691 2.21 -16.32 -20.52
N TRP A 692 3.42 -16.77 -20.26
CA TRP A 692 4.27 -17.43 -21.26
C TRP A 692 3.58 -18.65 -21.88
N LYS A 693 3.02 -19.54 -21.06
CA LYS A 693 2.26 -20.72 -21.50
C LYS A 693 1.10 -20.33 -22.42
N MET A 694 0.40 -19.28 -22.07
CA MET A 694 -0.79 -18.81 -22.81
C MET A 694 -0.43 -18.02 -24.08
N SER A 695 0.81 -17.56 -24.22
CA SER A 695 1.31 -16.89 -25.43
C SER A 695 1.68 -17.90 -26.50
N ASN A 696 1.56 -17.54 -27.79
CA ASN A 696 1.97 -18.43 -28.90
C ASN A 696 3.46 -18.78 -28.87
N GLU A 697 4.27 -18.07 -28.11
CA GLU A 697 5.70 -18.35 -27.93
C GLU A 697 5.97 -19.62 -27.11
N SER A 698 4.98 -20.13 -26.38
CA SER A 698 5.08 -21.41 -25.65
C SER A 698 5.40 -22.59 -26.60
N MET A 699 5.14 -22.47 -27.92
CA MET A 699 5.50 -23.48 -28.93
C MET A 699 7.01 -23.55 -29.21
N LEU A 700 7.81 -22.58 -28.74
CA LEU A 700 9.25 -22.51 -28.97
C LEU A 700 10.09 -23.34 -27.99
N GLY A 701 9.47 -24.13 -27.11
CA GLY A 701 10.16 -25.05 -26.21
C GLY A 701 9.92 -24.76 -24.72
N VAL A 702 10.45 -25.63 -23.86
CA VAL A 702 10.33 -25.54 -22.40
C VAL A 702 11.21 -24.43 -21.88
N ARG A 703 10.58 -23.50 -21.16
CA ARG A 703 11.26 -22.38 -20.50
C ARG A 703 11.31 -22.56 -18.98
N ILE A 704 12.45 -22.27 -18.40
CA ILE A 704 12.68 -22.29 -16.96
C ILE A 704 12.50 -20.86 -16.42
N PHE A 705 11.78 -20.72 -15.32
CA PHE A 705 11.57 -19.42 -14.65
C PHE A 705 12.31 -19.40 -13.33
N LYS A 706 13.14 -18.39 -13.15
CA LYS A 706 13.98 -18.20 -11.97
C LYS A 706 13.78 -16.84 -11.36
N LEU A 707 13.74 -16.80 -10.04
CA LEU A 707 13.75 -15.60 -9.22
C LEU A 707 15.07 -15.54 -8.47
N MET A 708 15.78 -14.43 -8.60
CA MET A 708 17.07 -14.22 -7.94
C MET A 708 17.06 -12.99 -7.06
N ASN A 709 17.42 -13.16 -5.81
CA ASN A 709 17.80 -12.04 -4.95
C ASN A 709 19.29 -11.73 -5.12
N ILE A 710 19.60 -10.61 -5.74
CA ILE A 710 20.99 -10.21 -6.06
C ILE A 710 21.81 -10.00 -4.78
N LYS A 711 21.19 -9.51 -3.68
CA LYS A 711 21.89 -9.24 -2.41
C LYS A 711 22.37 -10.50 -1.72
N SER A 712 21.49 -11.50 -1.62
CA SER A 712 21.78 -12.76 -0.91
C SER A 712 22.30 -13.87 -1.83
N ALA A 713 22.33 -13.66 -3.15
CA ALA A 713 22.57 -14.70 -4.15
C ALA A 713 21.61 -15.90 -4.08
N GLU A 714 20.50 -15.76 -3.38
CA GLU A 714 19.44 -16.76 -3.33
C GLU A 714 18.75 -16.84 -4.69
N VAL A 715 18.61 -18.06 -5.22
CA VAL A 715 17.88 -18.32 -6.46
C VAL A 715 16.85 -19.41 -6.19
N VAL A 716 15.62 -19.14 -6.57
CA VAL A 716 14.55 -20.13 -6.57
C VAL A 716 14.08 -20.39 -8.01
N THR A 717 13.89 -21.65 -8.34
CA THR A 717 13.45 -22.11 -9.65
C THR A 717 12.01 -22.62 -9.56
N LEU A 718 11.14 -22.15 -10.42
CA LEU A 718 9.76 -22.60 -10.51
C LEU A 718 9.68 -23.96 -11.22
N ASN A 719 9.14 -24.97 -10.53
CA ASN A 719 8.89 -26.32 -11.04
C ASN A 719 7.58 -26.37 -11.85
N TYR A 720 7.54 -25.60 -12.92
CA TYR A 720 6.33 -25.38 -13.71
C TYR A 720 5.85 -26.60 -14.47
N ILE A 721 6.77 -27.33 -15.14
CA ILE A 721 6.47 -28.40 -16.12
C ILE A 721 5.64 -29.53 -15.50
N ASN A 722 5.94 -29.91 -14.26
CA ASN A 722 5.24 -31.00 -13.57
C ASN A 722 4.00 -30.50 -12.79
N ASN A 723 3.79 -29.18 -12.71
CA ASN A 723 2.80 -28.55 -11.86
C ASN A 723 1.90 -27.56 -12.61
N GLU A 724 1.71 -27.72 -13.91
CA GLU A 724 0.90 -26.80 -14.71
C GLU A 724 -0.52 -26.60 -14.18
N LEU A 725 -1.18 -27.67 -13.74
CA LEU A 725 -2.53 -27.61 -13.17
C LEU A 725 -2.57 -26.83 -11.85
N ILE A 726 -1.49 -26.89 -11.08
CA ILE A 726 -1.38 -26.13 -9.82
C ILE A 726 -1.19 -24.63 -10.12
N VAL A 727 -0.36 -24.32 -11.12
CA VAL A 727 -0.18 -22.94 -11.59
C VAL A 727 -1.52 -22.39 -12.10
N ASP A 728 -2.24 -23.13 -12.93
CA ASP A 728 -3.56 -22.73 -13.42
C ASP A 728 -4.53 -22.48 -12.26
N LYS A 729 -4.53 -23.34 -11.23
CA LYS A 729 -5.36 -23.17 -10.03
C LYS A 729 -4.97 -21.94 -9.21
N ILE A 730 -3.68 -21.64 -9.06
CA ILE A 730 -3.20 -20.42 -8.38
C ILE A 730 -3.69 -19.18 -9.13
N ILE A 731 -3.54 -19.14 -10.43
CA ILE A 731 -4.01 -18.03 -11.27
C ILE A 731 -5.53 -17.87 -11.16
N GLU A 732 -6.26 -18.97 -11.17
CA GLU A 732 -7.71 -18.98 -10.95
C GLU A 732 -8.07 -18.31 -9.61
N MET A 733 -7.40 -18.71 -8.53
CA MET A 733 -7.62 -18.12 -7.20
C MET A 733 -7.33 -16.61 -7.19
N ILE A 734 -6.26 -16.17 -7.85
CA ILE A 734 -5.90 -14.75 -7.96
C ILE A 734 -6.99 -13.99 -8.74
N LEU A 735 -7.39 -14.49 -9.90
CA LEU A 735 -8.40 -13.84 -10.76
C LEU A 735 -9.76 -13.79 -10.09
N ILE A 736 -10.19 -14.87 -9.42
CA ILE A 736 -11.43 -14.90 -8.65
C ILE A 736 -11.36 -13.84 -7.53
N SER A 737 -10.31 -13.86 -6.73
CA SER A 737 -10.14 -12.87 -5.65
C SER A 737 -10.15 -11.43 -6.16
N LYS A 738 -9.52 -11.17 -7.31
CA LYS A 738 -9.38 -9.83 -7.86
C LYS A 738 -10.65 -9.31 -8.52
N TYR A 739 -11.39 -10.16 -9.20
CA TYR A 739 -12.46 -9.75 -10.10
C TYR A 739 -13.85 -10.24 -9.70
N THR A 740 -13.96 -11.16 -8.74
CA THR A 740 -15.25 -11.54 -8.17
C THR A 740 -15.41 -10.90 -6.80
N LYS A 741 -16.59 -10.32 -6.54
CA LYS A 741 -16.91 -9.96 -5.17
C LYS A 741 -17.04 -11.25 -4.35
N LEU A 742 -16.24 -11.36 -3.30
CA LEU A 742 -16.58 -12.26 -2.20
C LEU A 742 -17.99 -11.85 -1.73
N VAL A 743 -18.93 -12.76 -1.83
CA VAL A 743 -20.28 -12.54 -1.28
C VAL A 743 -20.08 -12.27 0.21
N LYS A 744 -20.27 -11.03 0.63
CA LYS A 744 -20.16 -10.70 2.06
C LYS A 744 -21.23 -11.52 2.78
N LYS A 745 -20.81 -12.28 3.81
CA LYS A 745 -21.71 -12.96 4.73
C LYS A 745 -22.78 -11.96 5.19
N THR A 746 -24.02 -12.38 5.29
CA THR A 746 -25.05 -11.57 5.95
C THR A 746 -24.64 -11.27 7.39
N ASP A 747 -25.23 -10.27 8.00
CA ASP A 747 -24.91 -9.93 9.40
C ASP A 747 -25.16 -11.12 10.33
N LYS A 748 -26.24 -11.88 10.10
CA LYS A 748 -26.53 -13.08 10.86
C LYS A 748 -25.45 -14.15 10.69
N GLU A 749 -25.08 -14.48 9.45
CA GLU A 749 -24.01 -15.45 9.18
C GLU A 749 -22.67 -15.02 9.76
N PHE A 750 -22.36 -13.71 9.75
CA PHE A 750 -21.15 -13.17 10.37
C PHE A 750 -21.17 -13.38 11.88
N ILE A 751 -22.27 -12.98 12.55
CA ILE A 751 -22.44 -13.12 14.01
C ILE A 751 -22.37 -14.59 14.41
N ASP A 752 -23.12 -15.47 13.72
CA ASP A 752 -23.15 -16.91 14.00
C ASP A 752 -21.75 -17.54 13.86
N ASN A 753 -20.99 -17.17 12.82
CA ASN A 753 -19.62 -17.63 12.63
C ASN A 753 -18.69 -17.17 13.76
N CYS A 754 -18.78 -15.90 14.17
CA CYS A 754 -17.98 -15.38 15.27
C CYS A 754 -18.33 -16.04 16.61
N ILE A 755 -19.61 -16.26 16.89
CA ILE A 755 -20.07 -16.99 18.09
C ILE A 755 -19.50 -18.41 18.08
N MET A 756 -19.57 -19.12 16.95
CA MET A 756 -18.99 -20.46 16.83
C MET A 756 -17.49 -20.45 17.16
N ILE A 757 -16.72 -19.48 16.66
CA ILE A 757 -15.29 -19.33 16.96
C ILE A 757 -15.06 -19.06 18.45
N THR A 758 -15.90 -18.25 19.08
CA THR A 758 -15.73 -17.85 20.49
C THR A 758 -16.22 -18.90 21.46
N THR A 759 -17.07 -19.85 21.07
CA THR A 759 -17.62 -20.91 21.92
C THR A 759 -16.96 -22.28 21.68
N ALA A 760 -16.33 -22.51 20.52
CA ALA A 760 -15.54 -23.72 20.24
C ALA A 760 -14.25 -23.76 21.05
#